data_b686959aefe1b96f1a6f1b866522fe0e
#
_entry.id   b686959aefe1b96f1a6f1b866522fe0e
#
_cell.length_a   1.000
_cell.length_b   1.000
_cell.length_c   1.000
_cell.angle_alpha   90.00
_cell.angle_beta   90.00
_cell.angle_gamma   90.00
#
_symmetry.space_group_name_H-M   'P 1'
#
loop_
_entity.id
_entity.type
_entity.pdbx_description
1 polymer ?
#
loop_
_entity_poly.entity_id
_entity_poly.type
_entity_poly.pdbx_seq_one_letter_code
_entity_poly.pdbx_strand_id
1 'polypeptide(L)'
;MLLTRWVTLRSMRSRPLRTLLSMFGIILGVAGLLAIRITNLTALDSLSALFEGTAGKTDLIVTYAGTDADGLPERILRRIMENGDIQTAVPVLQIQTALAVGVPESAMPLNLLGFDMGGFLIYGIDPGADPAVRDYTLTQGDFLSSDNDSREIVLVENYAEDNELKVGQFVELITADGPEEFMIVGLMAKKGAGQNNNGAFGVIPLQTAQELFHRTGELDQIDIILKPGFESAEKLANAKSNLQSQLGDDFAITSPAAQGGRVNQMLSGFSIGLNFMGGMALFVGGYLIYNTFSMTVVERTREFGLLRTLGLTHQQVTIQVLVEAAILGLLGSFVGAIVGIGLAQGTTYLLAYLLDLDSVRLKITPEVIISSLLIGVLVTIVAALIPAWQAGRISPLEALRVRGIRKEGWLLRQGWKLGVLFLLISFIILVANPFPYDVQFRLGSLTVIFLFFGGTLLIPGSVGIWQRITRPVVHWLYGTAGQLGSRNIQRSKLRTTLTVAALMIGVSMIIITRGMTDSFRGDLETWINAYVGGDLLVTSSSPMRSQVMRRLEAIPGVEAVTPMRTLDVTWQTPDGKTEDLVFMGVDTETYNNVTSFVFSDSQADGEAAYKRLSEGKALFISSVLAEKYELKPGDTLRLRTRSGEQDFSIAAVVLNFYNQGLAIQGNWQDMRRYFKTSEAGAYLVKLADGYGATEVQQRIQETYADRQHLSITSNQSLINQVLTLLNQAYSMFDVMAIIALLVGALGVVNTLTMNVVERAQEIGMLRSIGLTRGQTLVMVLAESLLMGIIGGVLGLGFGILLTRIFLWSMTAMSGYKINFIMPVGAVIAGLLIALVVSQLAAIFPARRASRTQILDAIHYE
;
A
#
# COMPACT_ATOMS: atom_id res chain seq x y z
N MET A 1 -20.72 19.10 39.53
CA MET A 1 -20.18 19.28 38.19
C MET A 1 -19.23 20.49 38.03
N LEU A 2 -19.55 21.70 38.55
CA LEU A 2 -18.65 22.86 38.42
C LEU A 2 -17.34 22.71 39.20
N LEU A 3 -17.36 22.17 40.42
CA LEU A 3 -16.15 21.89 41.22
C LEU A 3 -15.18 20.92 40.56
N THR A 4 -15.68 19.88 39.88
CA THR A 4 -14.84 18.90 39.17
C THR A 4 -14.13 19.54 37.98
N ARG A 5 -14.77 20.42 37.21
CA ARG A 5 -14.13 21.15 36.09
C ARG A 5 -12.97 22.03 36.55
N TRP A 6 -13.14 22.80 37.65
CA TRP A 6 -12.06 23.66 38.19
C TRP A 6 -10.88 22.87 38.74
N VAL A 7 -11.12 21.78 39.43
CA VAL A 7 -10.05 20.90 39.95
C VAL A 7 -9.27 20.25 38.81
N THR A 8 -9.96 19.82 37.77
CA THR A 8 -9.32 19.17 36.60
C THR A 8 -8.41 20.13 35.80
N LEU A 9 -8.91 21.34 35.47
CA LEU A 9 -8.14 22.37 34.77
C LEU A 9 -6.94 22.87 35.58
N ARG A 10 -7.11 23.05 36.91
CA ARG A 10 -6.01 23.44 37.79
C ARG A 10 -4.92 22.36 37.92
N SER A 11 -5.32 21.09 37.93
CA SER A 11 -4.42 19.95 37.99
C SER A 11 -3.57 19.82 36.70
N MET A 12 -4.17 20.08 35.55
CA MET A 12 -3.48 20.09 34.24
C MET A 12 -2.45 21.22 34.15
N ARG A 13 -2.79 22.41 34.68
CA ARG A 13 -1.90 23.59 34.67
C ARG A 13 -0.74 23.49 35.68
N SER A 14 -0.92 22.75 36.74
CA SER A 14 0.13 22.56 37.77
C SER A 14 1.23 21.57 37.39
N ARG A 15 0.98 20.72 36.34
CA ARG A 15 1.95 19.68 35.88
C ARG A 15 2.07 19.69 34.34
N PRO A 16 2.61 20.79 33.73
CA PRO A 16 2.53 21.02 32.28
C PRO A 16 3.28 19.96 31.46
N LEU A 17 4.46 19.53 31.88
CA LEU A 17 5.27 18.55 31.15
C LEU A 17 4.54 17.22 30.96
N ARG A 18 3.81 16.78 31.97
CA ARG A 18 3.04 15.54 31.93
C ARG A 18 1.81 15.64 31.02
N THR A 19 1.08 16.75 31.14
CA THR A 19 -0.06 17.04 30.28
C THR A 19 0.35 17.06 28.81
N LEU A 20 1.51 17.70 28.51
CA LEU A 20 2.09 17.70 27.19
C LEU A 20 2.48 16.29 26.68
N LEU A 21 3.10 15.46 27.51
CA LEU A 21 3.46 14.09 27.15
C LEU A 21 2.22 13.22 26.85
N SER A 22 1.15 13.36 27.66
CA SER A 22 -0.13 12.68 27.40
C SER A 22 -0.77 13.14 26.10
N MET A 23 -0.82 14.46 25.87
CA MET A 23 -1.34 15.04 24.63
C MET A 23 -0.53 14.60 23.41
N PHE A 24 0.79 14.53 23.53
CA PHE A 24 1.65 14.16 22.42
C PHE A 24 1.36 12.75 21.91
N GLY A 25 1.07 11.79 22.80
CA GLY A 25 0.66 10.45 22.42
C GLY A 25 -0.68 10.43 21.65
N ILE A 26 -1.65 11.25 22.09
CA ILE A 26 -2.94 11.38 21.41
C ILE A 26 -2.74 12.06 20.06
N ILE A 27 -1.99 13.16 20.02
CA ILE A 27 -1.68 13.91 18.80
C ILE A 27 -1.06 12.99 17.74
N LEU A 28 -0.02 12.24 18.09
CA LEU A 28 0.65 11.34 17.14
C LEU A 28 -0.26 10.22 16.66
N GLY A 29 -1.05 9.60 17.55
CA GLY A 29 -1.97 8.53 17.16
C GLY A 29 -3.07 9.02 16.22
N VAL A 30 -3.68 10.17 16.51
CA VAL A 30 -4.76 10.75 15.69
C VAL A 30 -4.19 11.34 14.39
N ALA A 31 -3.03 11.99 14.45
CA ALA A 31 -2.37 12.55 13.27
C ALA A 31 -1.99 11.46 12.27
N GLY A 32 -1.41 10.35 12.75
CA GLY A 32 -1.07 9.22 11.90
C GLY A 32 -2.30 8.57 11.26
N LEU A 33 -3.35 8.32 12.05
CA LEU A 33 -4.61 7.75 11.54
C LEU A 33 -5.24 8.67 10.48
N LEU A 34 -5.35 9.96 10.77
CA LEU A 34 -6.00 10.93 9.88
C LEU A 34 -5.18 11.14 8.61
N ALA A 35 -3.85 11.25 8.71
CA ALA A 35 -2.97 11.38 7.56
C ALA A 35 -3.15 10.21 6.59
N ILE A 36 -3.12 8.98 7.10
CA ILE A 36 -3.32 7.77 6.30
C ILE A 36 -4.69 7.77 5.61
N ARG A 37 -5.76 8.09 6.35
CA ARG A 37 -7.12 8.10 5.80
C ARG A 37 -7.30 9.15 4.72
N ILE A 38 -6.79 10.37 4.92
CA ILE A 38 -6.85 11.44 3.91
C ILE A 38 -6.04 11.05 2.68
N THR A 39 -4.80 10.58 2.85
CA THR A 39 -3.94 10.17 1.73
C THR A 39 -4.57 9.04 0.92
N ASN A 40 -5.14 8.02 1.59
CA ASN A 40 -5.82 6.92 0.92
C ASN A 40 -7.05 7.39 0.13
N LEU A 41 -7.90 8.24 0.72
CA LEU A 41 -9.06 8.82 0.01
C LEU A 41 -8.63 9.70 -1.15
N THR A 42 -7.58 10.51 -0.97
CA THR A 42 -7.05 11.38 -2.03
C THR A 42 -6.50 10.56 -3.18
N ALA A 43 -5.75 9.48 -2.90
CA ALA A 43 -5.23 8.59 -3.94
C ALA A 43 -6.37 7.92 -4.74
N LEU A 44 -7.36 7.36 -4.04
CA LEU A 44 -8.54 6.74 -4.67
C LEU A 44 -9.33 7.75 -5.51
N ASP A 45 -9.55 8.94 -4.98
CA ASP A 45 -10.29 10.00 -5.66
C ASP A 45 -9.55 10.53 -6.90
N SER A 46 -8.24 10.73 -6.78
CA SER A 46 -7.41 11.19 -7.90
C SER A 46 -7.41 10.19 -9.05
N LEU A 47 -7.32 8.90 -8.74
CA LEU A 47 -7.38 7.84 -9.75
C LEU A 47 -8.78 7.70 -10.34
N SER A 48 -9.83 7.74 -9.52
CA SER A 48 -11.21 7.73 -10.04
C SER A 48 -11.49 8.94 -10.91
N ALA A 49 -10.99 10.13 -10.52
CA ALA A 49 -11.14 11.37 -11.29
C ALA A 49 -10.43 11.32 -12.66
N LEU A 50 -9.29 10.61 -12.76
CA LEU A 50 -8.63 10.36 -14.03
C LEU A 50 -9.57 9.59 -14.98
N PHE A 51 -10.16 8.49 -14.52
CA PHE A 51 -11.07 7.66 -15.33
C PHE A 51 -12.39 8.37 -15.65
N GLU A 52 -12.98 9.08 -14.69
CA GLU A 52 -14.20 9.86 -14.93
C GLU A 52 -13.92 11.06 -15.84
N GLY A 53 -12.77 11.71 -15.69
CA GLY A 53 -12.37 12.85 -16.52
C GLY A 53 -12.18 12.44 -17.99
N THR A 54 -11.53 11.31 -18.24
CA THR A 54 -11.28 10.82 -19.60
C THR A 54 -12.55 10.30 -20.28
N ALA A 55 -13.48 9.72 -19.52
CA ALA A 55 -14.75 9.23 -20.03
C ALA A 55 -15.78 10.35 -20.31
N GLY A 56 -15.59 11.54 -19.75
CA GLY A 56 -16.50 12.66 -19.93
C GLY A 56 -17.89 12.42 -19.33
N LYS A 57 -18.94 12.66 -20.13
CA LYS A 57 -20.36 12.47 -19.73
C LYS A 57 -20.90 11.08 -20.03
N THR A 58 -20.05 10.13 -20.37
CA THR A 58 -20.42 8.76 -20.71
C THR A 58 -21.06 8.03 -19.52
N ASP A 59 -22.25 7.51 -19.69
CA ASP A 59 -22.94 6.66 -18.69
C ASP A 59 -22.59 5.17 -18.88
N LEU A 60 -22.54 4.70 -20.12
CA LEU A 60 -22.22 3.33 -20.50
C LEU A 60 -21.24 3.30 -21.67
N ILE A 61 -20.35 2.31 -21.65
CA ILE A 61 -19.37 2.01 -22.71
C ILE A 61 -19.67 0.64 -23.23
N VAL A 62 -19.83 0.51 -24.53
CA VAL A 62 -19.96 -0.76 -25.25
C VAL A 62 -18.65 -1.09 -25.92
N THR A 63 -18.10 -2.23 -25.60
CA THR A 63 -16.91 -2.81 -26.22
C THR A 63 -17.21 -4.19 -26.74
N TYR A 64 -16.34 -4.73 -27.58
CA TYR A 64 -16.46 -6.13 -27.98
C TYR A 64 -16.06 -7.06 -26.83
N ALA A 65 -16.84 -8.11 -26.57
CA ALA A 65 -16.55 -9.08 -25.50
C ALA A 65 -15.59 -10.19 -25.96
N GLY A 66 -14.81 -9.94 -26.98
CA GLY A 66 -13.82 -10.84 -27.56
C GLY A 66 -12.41 -10.29 -27.40
N THR A 67 -11.47 -10.86 -28.12
CA THR A 67 -10.08 -10.38 -28.18
C THR A 67 -10.01 -9.01 -28.87
N ASP A 68 -9.14 -8.12 -28.39
CA ASP A 68 -8.92 -6.74 -28.86
C ASP A 68 -8.71 -6.57 -30.39
N ALA A 69 -8.55 -7.64 -31.10
CA ALA A 69 -8.31 -7.61 -32.53
C ALA A 69 -9.59 -7.64 -33.39
N ASP A 70 -10.77 -7.84 -32.80
CA ASP A 70 -12.04 -7.79 -33.51
C ASP A 70 -12.76 -6.51 -33.07
N GLY A 71 -12.64 -5.45 -33.89
CA GLY A 71 -13.35 -4.19 -33.68
C GLY A 71 -14.87 -4.37 -33.67
N LEU A 72 -15.56 -3.49 -32.93
CA LEU A 72 -17.01 -3.38 -32.99
C LEU A 72 -17.44 -3.01 -34.42
N PRO A 73 -18.31 -3.79 -35.06
CA PRO A 73 -18.84 -3.38 -36.36
C PRO A 73 -19.63 -2.07 -36.21
N GLU A 74 -19.32 -1.05 -36.98
CA GLU A 74 -19.97 0.27 -36.93
C GLU A 74 -21.51 0.18 -37.09
N ARG A 75 -22.03 -0.85 -37.80
CA ARG A 75 -23.49 -1.12 -37.94
C ARG A 75 -24.21 -1.25 -36.57
N ILE A 76 -23.50 -1.57 -35.48
CA ILE A 76 -24.11 -1.70 -34.15
C ILE A 76 -24.49 -0.36 -33.56
N LEU A 77 -23.81 0.73 -33.94
CA LEU A 77 -24.17 2.09 -33.56
C LEU A 77 -25.65 2.39 -33.87
N ARG A 78 -26.10 1.99 -35.02
CA ARG A 78 -27.50 2.15 -35.45
C ARG A 78 -28.46 1.39 -34.54
N ARG A 79 -28.13 0.16 -34.20
CA ARG A 79 -28.93 -0.70 -33.33
C ARG A 79 -28.98 -0.16 -31.87
N ILE A 80 -27.87 0.45 -31.41
CA ILE A 80 -27.82 1.12 -30.11
C ILE A 80 -28.72 2.35 -30.10
N MET A 81 -28.66 3.19 -31.14
CA MET A 81 -29.46 4.39 -31.26
C MET A 81 -30.98 4.12 -31.39
N GLU A 82 -31.40 2.94 -31.77
CA GLU A 82 -32.80 2.52 -31.78
C GLU A 82 -33.37 2.28 -30.35
N ASN A 83 -32.51 2.20 -29.32
CA ASN A 83 -32.91 2.02 -27.94
C ASN A 83 -33.49 3.33 -27.37
N GLY A 84 -34.72 3.27 -26.89
CA GLY A 84 -35.45 4.43 -26.38
C GLY A 84 -34.86 5.13 -25.18
N ASP A 85 -33.98 4.48 -24.42
CA ASP A 85 -33.32 5.01 -23.20
C ASP A 85 -32.06 5.82 -23.52
N ILE A 86 -31.54 5.73 -24.74
CA ILE A 86 -30.29 6.36 -25.17
C ILE A 86 -30.58 7.77 -25.70
N GLN A 87 -29.77 8.74 -25.25
CA GLN A 87 -29.78 10.09 -25.78
C GLN A 87 -28.79 10.27 -26.92
N THR A 88 -27.56 9.78 -26.75
CA THR A 88 -26.47 9.90 -27.73
C THR A 88 -25.57 8.69 -27.64
N ALA A 89 -25.07 8.20 -28.77
CA ALA A 89 -24.05 7.17 -28.83
C ALA A 89 -22.96 7.64 -29.81
N VAL A 90 -21.71 7.61 -29.37
CA VAL A 90 -20.57 8.16 -30.10
C VAL A 90 -19.54 7.07 -30.34
N PRO A 91 -19.15 6.84 -31.61
CA PRO A 91 -18.15 5.86 -31.99
C PRO A 91 -16.73 6.37 -31.69
N VAL A 92 -15.85 5.50 -31.22
CA VAL A 92 -14.43 5.79 -30.99
C VAL A 92 -13.58 4.64 -31.50
N LEU A 93 -12.55 5.00 -32.25
CA LEU A 93 -11.46 4.12 -32.64
C LEU A 93 -10.23 4.50 -31.85
N GLN A 94 -9.72 3.59 -31.03
CA GLN A 94 -8.52 3.80 -30.20
C GLN A 94 -7.31 3.19 -30.91
N ILE A 95 -6.30 4.01 -31.13
CA ILE A 95 -5.09 3.60 -31.86
C ILE A 95 -3.88 3.97 -31.02
N GLN A 96 -3.10 2.96 -30.67
CA GLN A 96 -1.77 3.19 -30.14
C GLN A 96 -0.77 3.26 -31.28
N THR A 97 -0.02 4.36 -31.32
CA THR A 97 0.96 4.63 -32.37
C THR A 97 2.13 5.45 -31.85
N ALA A 98 2.94 6.03 -32.70
CA ALA A 98 3.97 6.99 -32.35
C ALA A 98 3.90 8.21 -33.29
N LEU A 99 4.25 9.37 -32.74
CA LEU A 99 4.62 10.53 -33.54
C LEU A 99 6.12 10.47 -33.82
N ALA A 100 6.54 10.84 -35.02
CA ALA A 100 7.96 10.83 -35.42
C ALA A 100 8.86 11.84 -34.66
N VAL A 101 8.40 12.35 -33.52
CA VAL A 101 9.06 13.42 -32.74
C VAL A 101 9.53 12.96 -31.35
N GLY A 102 9.71 11.67 -31.16
CA GLY A 102 10.24 11.11 -29.92
C GLY A 102 9.27 10.16 -29.20
N VAL A 103 9.84 9.14 -28.62
CA VAL A 103 9.12 8.17 -27.78
C VAL A 103 9.15 8.66 -26.34
N PRO A 104 8.01 8.85 -25.65
CA PRO A 104 8.02 9.23 -24.23
C PRO A 104 8.75 8.17 -23.39
N GLU A 105 9.81 8.55 -22.72
CA GLU A 105 10.62 7.67 -21.84
C GLU A 105 9.85 7.15 -20.62
N SER A 106 8.72 7.76 -20.26
CA SER A 106 8.11 7.64 -18.92
C SER A 106 6.99 6.60 -18.77
N ALA A 107 6.50 5.97 -19.83
CA ALA A 107 5.27 5.17 -19.78
C ALA A 107 5.46 3.68 -19.40
N MET A 108 6.67 3.18 -19.35
CA MET A 108 6.98 1.74 -19.32
C MET A 108 6.77 0.98 -17.99
N PRO A 109 7.00 1.55 -16.79
CA PRO A 109 6.83 0.80 -15.54
C PRO A 109 5.38 0.41 -15.24
N LEU A 110 4.43 1.19 -15.73
CA LEU A 110 3.00 0.97 -15.49
C LEU A 110 2.43 -0.11 -16.42
N ASN A 111 2.97 -0.24 -17.65
CA ASN A 111 2.61 -1.34 -18.57
C ASN A 111 2.93 -2.71 -18.00
N LEU A 112 4.02 -2.83 -17.25
CA LEU A 112 4.43 -4.09 -16.60
C LEU A 112 3.41 -4.53 -15.53
N LEU A 113 2.68 -3.57 -14.95
CA LEU A 113 1.62 -3.82 -13.96
C LEU A 113 0.23 -4.03 -14.60
N GLY A 114 0.15 -4.04 -15.94
CA GLY A 114 -1.10 -4.23 -16.68
C GLY A 114 -1.84 -2.94 -17.02
N PHE A 115 -1.21 -1.76 -16.86
CA PHE A 115 -1.71 -0.51 -17.39
C PHE A 115 -1.09 -0.29 -18.77
N ASP A 116 -1.92 -0.23 -19.79
CA ASP A 116 -1.48 0.03 -21.16
C ASP A 116 -1.25 1.55 -21.33
N MET A 117 -0.06 2.01 -20.97
CA MET A 117 0.35 3.43 -20.99
C MET A 117 1.67 3.60 -21.77
N GLY A 118 1.77 2.99 -22.95
CA GLY A 118 2.92 3.10 -23.84
C GLY A 118 2.56 3.67 -25.20
N GLY A 119 3.48 4.42 -25.79
CA GLY A 119 3.29 5.07 -27.08
C GLY A 119 2.41 6.33 -27.03
N PHE A 120 2.00 6.82 -28.18
CA PHE A 120 1.10 7.94 -28.36
C PHE A 120 -0.31 7.42 -28.66
N LEU A 121 -1.29 7.76 -27.82
CA LEU A 121 -2.68 7.30 -27.99
C LEU A 121 -3.44 8.29 -28.89
N ILE A 122 -4.10 7.77 -29.91
CA ILE A 122 -4.98 8.53 -30.77
C ILE A 122 -6.40 8.01 -30.66
N TYR A 123 -7.33 8.96 -30.55
CA TYR A 123 -8.74 8.66 -30.77
C TYR A 123 -9.15 9.16 -32.17
N GLY A 124 -9.61 8.21 -32.99
CA GLY A 124 -10.42 8.51 -34.17
C GLY A 124 -11.85 8.78 -33.74
N ILE A 125 -12.30 10.01 -33.86
CA ILE A 125 -13.58 10.50 -33.35
C ILE A 125 -14.43 11.18 -34.45
N ASP A 126 -15.73 11.23 -34.25
CA ASP A 126 -16.62 12.09 -35.04
C ASP A 126 -16.55 13.52 -34.48
N PRO A 127 -15.93 14.48 -35.24
CA PRO A 127 -15.75 15.86 -34.77
C PRO A 127 -17.03 16.57 -34.37
N GLY A 128 -18.18 16.17 -34.97
CA GLY A 128 -19.49 16.77 -34.69
C GLY A 128 -20.20 16.18 -33.46
N ALA A 129 -20.01 14.90 -33.18
CA ALA A 129 -20.73 14.19 -32.15
C ALA A 129 -19.93 14.05 -30.83
N ASP A 130 -18.63 13.82 -30.89
CA ASP A 130 -17.79 13.50 -29.72
C ASP A 130 -17.70 14.65 -28.67
N PRO A 131 -17.66 15.95 -29.04
CA PRO A 131 -17.65 17.03 -28.06
C PRO A 131 -18.91 17.10 -27.17
N ALA A 132 -20.00 16.42 -27.54
CA ALA A 132 -21.17 16.30 -26.67
C ALA A 132 -20.91 15.35 -25.48
N VAL A 133 -20.01 14.38 -25.65
CA VAL A 133 -19.65 13.35 -24.67
C VAL A 133 -18.42 13.77 -23.88
N ARG A 134 -17.33 14.20 -24.55
CA ARG A 134 -16.05 14.56 -23.96
C ARG A 134 -15.81 16.06 -23.98
N ASP A 135 -15.14 16.54 -22.95
CA ASP A 135 -14.74 17.97 -22.88
C ASP A 135 -13.30 18.11 -23.39
N TYR A 136 -13.14 18.82 -24.46
CA TYR A 136 -11.86 19.20 -25.07
C TYR A 136 -11.60 20.68 -24.81
N THR A 137 -10.97 20.98 -23.67
CA THR A 137 -10.62 22.37 -23.31
C THR A 137 -9.45 22.81 -24.18
N LEU A 138 -9.71 23.54 -25.26
CA LEU A 138 -8.66 24.08 -26.12
C LEU A 138 -7.90 25.21 -25.42
N THR A 139 -6.57 25.22 -25.56
CA THR A 139 -5.68 26.28 -25.09
C THR A 139 -5.19 27.17 -26.23
N GLN A 140 -5.00 26.60 -27.43
CA GLN A 140 -4.56 27.27 -28.64
C GLN A 140 -5.18 26.65 -29.89
N GLY A 141 -5.42 27.47 -30.93
CA GLY A 141 -5.96 26.99 -32.20
C GLY A 141 -7.44 26.63 -32.17
N ASP A 142 -7.85 25.77 -33.10
CA ASP A 142 -9.22 25.33 -33.31
C ASP A 142 -9.35 23.81 -33.11
N PHE A 143 -10.59 23.34 -32.94
CA PHE A 143 -10.88 21.92 -32.94
C PHE A 143 -10.91 21.34 -34.38
N LEU A 144 -10.95 20.00 -34.49
CA LEU A 144 -11.06 19.35 -35.80
C LEU A 144 -12.19 19.93 -36.65
N SER A 145 -11.96 20.10 -37.94
CA SER A 145 -13.01 20.47 -38.86
C SER A 145 -14.11 19.41 -38.93
N SER A 146 -15.31 19.81 -39.38
CA SER A 146 -16.40 18.86 -39.60
C SER A 146 -16.17 17.92 -40.80
N ASP A 147 -15.05 18.04 -41.48
CA ASP A 147 -14.66 17.17 -42.58
C ASP A 147 -14.00 15.90 -42.02
N ASN A 148 -14.70 14.80 -42.06
CA ASN A 148 -14.29 13.51 -41.52
C ASN A 148 -13.08 12.88 -42.23
N ASP A 149 -12.65 13.42 -43.36
CA ASP A 149 -11.51 12.94 -44.18
C ASP A 149 -10.31 13.90 -44.11
N SER A 150 -10.35 14.90 -43.25
CA SER A 150 -9.25 15.86 -43.09
C SER A 150 -8.05 15.25 -42.37
N ARG A 151 -6.82 15.65 -42.75
CA ARG A 151 -5.57 15.26 -42.07
C ARG A 151 -5.20 16.30 -41.00
N GLU A 152 -6.08 16.45 -40.07
CA GLU A 152 -5.96 17.35 -38.94
C GLU A 152 -5.76 16.56 -37.65
N ILE A 153 -4.96 17.14 -36.71
CA ILE A 153 -4.74 16.57 -35.39
C ILE A 153 -4.80 17.65 -34.32
N VAL A 154 -5.45 17.33 -33.20
CA VAL A 154 -5.39 18.15 -31.97
C VAL A 154 -4.58 17.39 -30.93
N LEU A 155 -3.56 18.04 -30.37
CA LEU A 155 -2.62 17.46 -29.41
C LEU A 155 -2.83 18.04 -28.01
N VAL A 156 -2.32 17.34 -27.00
CA VAL A 156 -2.25 17.89 -25.64
C VAL A 156 -1.07 18.88 -25.54
N GLU A 157 -1.32 20.05 -24.95
CA GLU A 157 -0.38 21.18 -24.87
C GLU A 157 0.97 20.79 -24.24
N ASN A 158 0.96 20.09 -23.10
CA ASN A 158 2.19 19.65 -22.44
C ASN A 158 3.04 18.74 -23.35
N TYR A 159 2.40 17.79 -24.04
CA TYR A 159 3.09 16.93 -24.99
C TYR A 159 3.69 17.72 -26.17
N ALA A 160 2.93 18.70 -26.66
CA ALA A 160 3.40 19.57 -27.75
C ALA A 160 4.57 20.46 -27.29
N GLU A 161 4.54 21.00 -26.06
CA GLU A 161 5.64 21.76 -25.48
C GLU A 161 6.90 20.93 -25.29
N ASP A 162 6.78 19.72 -24.74
CA ASP A 162 7.91 18.80 -24.51
C ASP A 162 8.61 18.37 -25.82
N ASN A 163 7.87 18.38 -26.93
CA ASN A 163 8.37 18.00 -28.26
C ASN A 163 8.53 19.22 -29.22
N GLU A 164 8.49 20.45 -28.69
CA GLU A 164 8.65 21.70 -29.46
C GLU A 164 7.67 21.89 -30.64
N LEU A 165 6.45 21.30 -30.54
CA LEU A 165 5.39 21.34 -31.55
C LEU A 165 4.50 22.57 -31.37
N LYS A 166 3.99 23.13 -32.48
CA LYS A 166 3.12 24.33 -32.48
C LYS A 166 1.95 24.16 -33.44
N VAL A 167 0.86 24.88 -33.15
CA VAL A 167 -0.29 24.99 -34.05
C VAL A 167 0.15 25.51 -35.43
N GLY A 168 -0.35 24.89 -36.49
CA GLY A 168 0.00 25.16 -37.89
C GLY A 168 1.23 24.42 -38.40
N GLN A 169 1.93 23.65 -37.58
CA GLN A 169 3.01 22.74 -38.01
C GLN A 169 2.45 21.40 -38.46
N PHE A 170 3.22 20.71 -39.30
CA PHE A 170 2.94 19.32 -39.67
C PHE A 170 3.73 18.37 -38.75
N VAL A 171 3.10 17.29 -38.36
CA VAL A 171 3.69 16.20 -37.58
C VAL A 171 3.44 14.89 -38.31
N GLU A 172 4.46 14.05 -38.36
CA GLU A 172 4.33 12.72 -38.97
C GLU A 172 3.75 11.74 -37.96
N LEU A 173 2.63 11.12 -38.30
CA LEU A 173 1.98 10.05 -37.57
C LEU A 173 2.30 8.71 -38.19
N ILE A 174 2.71 7.74 -37.39
CA ILE A 174 3.00 6.41 -37.90
C ILE A 174 1.71 5.62 -38.12
N THR A 175 1.42 5.32 -39.36
CA THR A 175 0.22 4.56 -39.77
C THR A 175 0.58 3.14 -40.21
N ALA A 176 -0.42 2.34 -40.57
CA ALA A 176 -0.22 0.97 -41.05
C ALA A 176 0.62 0.89 -42.35
N ASP A 177 0.56 1.95 -43.16
CA ASP A 177 1.29 2.01 -44.44
C ASP A 177 2.61 2.82 -44.34
N GLY A 178 2.89 3.44 -43.19
CA GLY A 178 4.06 4.25 -42.98
C GLY A 178 3.75 5.62 -42.34
N PRO A 179 4.73 6.53 -42.27
CA PRO A 179 4.51 7.85 -41.72
C PRO A 179 3.61 8.70 -42.66
N GLU A 180 2.62 9.37 -42.09
CA GLU A 180 1.70 10.28 -42.77
C GLU A 180 1.67 11.65 -42.07
N GLU A 181 1.66 12.73 -42.85
CA GLU A 181 1.68 14.10 -42.35
C GLU A 181 0.29 14.55 -41.89
N PHE A 182 0.21 15.08 -40.67
CA PHE A 182 -0.98 15.70 -40.09
C PHE A 182 -0.70 17.15 -39.71
N MET A 183 -1.63 18.06 -39.99
CA MET A 183 -1.54 19.45 -39.56
C MET A 183 -2.05 19.60 -38.13
N ILE A 184 -1.26 20.14 -37.22
CA ILE A 184 -1.68 20.48 -35.87
C ILE A 184 -2.60 21.71 -35.95
N VAL A 185 -3.92 21.49 -35.80
CA VAL A 185 -4.92 22.57 -35.85
C VAL A 185 -5.20 23.20 -34.50
N GLY A 186 -4.95 22.48 -33.40
CA GLY A 186 -5.16 22.98 -32.05
C GLY A 186 -4.39 22.24 -30.98
N LEU A 187 -4.29 22.87 -29.82
CA LEU A 187 -3.75 22.28 -28.59
C LEU A 187 -4.84 22.30 -27.52
N MET A 188 -4.94 21.20 -26.76
CA MET A 188 -5.87 21.06 -25.65
C MET A 188 -5.13 20.95 -24.30
N ALA A 189 -5.76 21.44 -23.25
CA ALA A 189 -5.24 21.33 -21.89
C ALA A 189 -5.19 19.84 -21.45
N LYS A 190 -4.22 19.50 -20.58
CA LYS A 190 -4.15 18.18 -19.90
C LYS A 190 -5.27 18.06 -18.85
N LYS A 191 -6.52 18.16 -19.33
CA LYS A 191 -7.76 18.03 -18.54
C LYS A 191 -8.82 17.28 -19.33
N GLY A 192 -9.75 16.59 -18.65
CA GLY A 192 -10.78 15.82 -19.32
C GLY A 192 -10.17 14.77 -20.24
N ALA A 193 -10.55 14.76 -21.52
CA ALA A 193 -10.00 13.85 -22.52
C ALA A 193 -8.47 13.98 -22.68
N GLY A 194 -7.89 15.18 -22.48
CA GLY A 194 -6.44 15.43 -22.55
C GLY A 194 -5.62 14.75 -21.44
N GLN A 195 -6.24 14.13 -20.45
CA GLN A 195 -5.55 13.31 -19.43
C GLN A 195 -5.29 11.86 -19.90
N ASN A 196 -5.88 11.45 -21.02
CA ASN A 196 -5.62 10.13 -21.58
C ASN A 196 -4.12 9.93 -21.80
N ASN A 197 -3.65 8.73 -21.51
CA ASN A 197 -2.26 8.32 -21.64
C ASN A 197 -1.26 9.35 -21.06
N ASN A 198 -1.58 9.90 -19.89
CA ASN A 198 -0.78 10.94 -19.20
C ASN A 198 -0.45 12.18 -20.05
N GLY A 199 -1.29 12.50 -21.05
CA GLY A 199 -1.08 13.62 -21.96
C GLY A 199 -0.38 13.26 -23.28
N ALA A 200 0.18 12.08 -23.44
CA ALA A 200 0.64 11.57 -24.74
C ALA A 200 -0.56 11.13 -25.60
N PHE A 201 -1.42 12.09 -25.94
CA PHE A 201 -2.74 11.86 -26.51
C PHE A 201 -3.08 12.88 -27.59
N GLY A 202 -3.79 12.43 -28.61
CA GLY A 202 -4.31 13.27 -29.66
C GLY A 202 -5.62 12.75 -30.23
N VAL A 203 -6.33 13.60 -30.97
CA VAL A 203 -7.55 13.24 -31.68
C VAL A 203 -7.45 13.56 -33.16
N ILE A 204 -7.97 12.67 -33.99
CA ILE A 204 -8.06 12.81 -35.44
C ILE A 204 -9.48 12.42 -35.90
N PRO A 205 -9.93 12.80 -37.13
CA PRO A 205 -11.22 12.37 -37.62
C PRO A 205 -11.33 10.85 -37.73
N LEU A 206 -12.52 10.28 -37.40
CA LEU A 206 -12.76 8.85 -37.35
C LEU A 206 -12.51 8.14 -38.69
N GLN A 207 -13.01 8.71 -39.77
CA GLN A 207 -12.88 8.10 -41.10
C GLN A 207 -11.41 8.05 -41.53
N THR A 208 -10.65 9.15 -41.31
CA THR A 208 -9.20 9.19 -41.57
C THR A 208 -8.47 8.12 -40.74
N ALA A 209 -8.85 7.95 -39.45
CA ALA A 209 -8.29 6.90 -38.59
C ALA A 209 -8.59 5.50 -39.12
N GLN A 210 -9.84 5.23 -39.50
CA GLN A 210 -10.26 3.94 -40.05
C GLN A 210 -9.52 3.58 -41.34
N GLU A 211 -9.32 4.55 -42.25
CA GLU A 211 -8.63 4.33 -43.52
C GLU A 211 -7.13 4.08 -43.36
N LEU A 212 -6.45 4.94 -42.61
CA LEU A 212 -4.98 4.87 -42.43
C LEU A 212 -4.51 3.67 -41.59
N PHE A 213 -5.37 3.12 -40.76
CA PHE A 213 -5.06 1.93 -39.95
C PHE A 213 -5.76 0.66 -40.42
N HIS A 214 -6.33 0.67 -41.65
CA HIS A 214 -7.02 -0.50 -42.28
C HIS A 214 -8.14 -1.11 -41.44
N ARG A 215 -8.88 -0.27 -40.72
CA ARG A 215 -9.98 -0.64 -39.84
C ARG A 215 -11.33 -0.07 -40.26
N THR A 216 -11.54 0.00 -41.58
CA THR A 216 -12.77 0.58 -42.15
C THR A 216 -14.02 -0.15 -41.65
N GLY A 217 -14.96 0.58 -41.05
CA GLY A 217 -16.19 0.04 -40.50
C GLY A 217 -16.02 -0.67 -39.14
N GLU A 218 -14.86 -0.57 -38.51
CA GLU A 218 -14.57 -1.09 -37.16
C GLU A 218 -14.39 0.05 -36.15
N LEU A 219 -14.78 -0.22 -34.91
CA LEU A 219 -14.66 0.67 -33.76
C LEU A 219 -14.09 -0.13 -32.58
N ASP A 220 -13.45 0.54 -31.61
CA ASP A 220 -13.02 -0.13 -30.38
C ASP A 220 -14.05 0.03 -29.28
N GLN A 221 -14.74 1.17 -29.24
CA GLN A 221 -15.82 1.41 -28.28
C GLN A 221 -16.90 2.32 -28.83
N ILE A 222 -18.06 2.22 -28.19
CA ILE A 222 -19.17 3.16 -28.39
C ILE A 222 -19.54 3.73 -27.02
N ASP A 223 -19.43 5.04 -26.89
CA ASP A 223 -19.78 5.75 -25.67
C ASP A 223 -21.23 6.22 -25.71
N ILE A 224 -21.95 5.94 -24.64
CA ILE A 224 -23.40 6.16 -24.58
C ILE A 224 -23.73 7.13 -23.46
N ILE A 225 -24.54 8.14 -23.78
CA ILE A 225 -25.24 8.99 -22.81
C ILE A 225 -26.69 8.55 -22.76
N LEU A 226 -27.18 8.28 -21.58
CA LEU A 226 -28.58 7.95 -21.33
C LEU A 226 -29.44 9.23 -21.23
N LYS A 227 -30.74 9.09 -21.44
CA LYS A 227 -31.69 10.20 -21.23
C LYS A 227 -31.74 10.60 -19.76
N PRO A 228 -32.07 11.87 -19.43
CA PRO A 228 -32.25 12.30 -18.05
C PRO A 228 -33.18 11.39 -17.26
N GLY A 229 -32.81 11.03 -16.04
CA GLY A 229 -33.59 10.16 -15.15
C GLY A 229 -32.98 8.79 -14.86
N PHE A 230 -31.83 8.43 -15.44
CA PHE A 230 -31.07 7.21 -15.18
C PHE A 230 -29.90 7.38 -14.18
N GLU A 231 -29.87 8.48 -13.45
CA GLU A 231 -28.78 8.84 -12.52
C GLU A 231 -28.65 7.90 -11.29
N SER A 232 -29.67 7.09 -10.99
CA SER A 232 -29.57 6.13 -9.88
C SER A 232 -28.88 4.82 -10.31
N ALA A 233 -28.05 4.26 -9.42
CA ALA A 233 -27.31 3.02 -9.67
C ALA A 233 -28.22 1.85 -10.10
N GLU A 234 -29.46 1.77 -9.56
CA GLU A 234 -30.43 0.73 -9.91
C GLU A 234 -30.95 0.90 -11.35
N LYS A 235 -31.26 2.14 -11.77
CA LYS A 235 -31.75 2.41 -13.11
C LYS A 235 -30.64 2.22 -14.15
N LEU A 236 -29.41 2.63 -13.82
CA LEU A 236 -28.24 2.41 -14.65
C LEU A 236 -27.98 0.91 -14.85
N ALA A 237 -28.08 0.11 -13.78
CA ALA A 237 -27.96 -1.35 -13.87
C ALA A 237 -29.06 -1.98 -14.73
N ASN A 238 -30.30 -1.47 -14.65
CA ASN A 238 -31.40 -1.93 -15.49
C ASN A 238 -31.20 -1.55 -16.96
N ALA A 239 -30.77 -0.33 -17.26
CA ALA A 239 -30.45 0.11 -18.62
C ALA A 239 -29.31 -0.73 -19.22
N LYS A 240 -28.27 -0.99 -18.43
CA LYS A 240 -27.19 -1.91 -18.81
C LYS A 240 -27.71 -3.31 -19.14
N SER A 241 -28.55 -3.91 -18.29
CA SER A 241 -29.11 -5.25 -18.50
C SER A 241 -30.00 -5.30 -19.73
N ASN A 242 -30.82 -4.28 -19.96
CA ASN A 242 -31.67 -4.18 -21.15
C ASN A 242 -30.83 -4.09 -22.42
N LEU A 243 -29.81 -3.23 -22.42
CA LEU A 243 -28.92 -3.08 -23.56
C LEU A 243 -28.11 -4.38 -23.82
N GLN A 244 -27.66 -5.05 -22.75
CA GLN A 244 -26.97 -6.35 -22.84
C GLN A 244 -27.86 -7.42 -23.49
N SER A 245 -29.14 -7.50 -23.10
CA SER A 245 -30.09 -8.44 -23.68
C SER A 245 -30.42 -8.14 -25.13
N GLN A 246 -30.38 -6.86 -25.54
CA GLN A 246 -30.60 -6.40 -26.90
C GLN A 246 -29.42 -6.71 -27.84
N LEU A 247 -28.19 -6.50 -27.36
CA LEU A 247 -26.97 -6.66 -28.16
C LEU A 247 -26.46 -8.10 -28.16
N GLY A 248 -26.71 -8.85 -27.09
CA GLY A 248 -26.24 -10.23 -26.93
C GLY A 248 -24.89 -10.28 -26.18
N ASP A 249 -24.41 -11.53 -25.99
CA ASP A 249 -23.19 -11.79 -25.20
C ASP A 249 -21.87 -11.48 -25.94
N ASP A 250 -21.96 -11.11 -27.22
CA ASP A 250 -20.79 -10.72 -28.01
C ASP A 250 -20.25 -9.35 -27.63
N PHE A 251 -21.01 -8.59 -26.88
CA PHE A 251 -20.67 -7.21 -26.47
C PHE A 251 -20.60 -7.10 -24.96
N ALA A 252 -19.58 -6.42 -24.46
CA ALA A 252 -19.44 -6.07 -23.07
C ALA A 252 -19.94 -4.64 -22.84
N ILE A 253 -20.88 -4.48 -21.90
CA ILE A 253 -21.38 -3.17 -21.52
C ILE A 253 -20.85 -2.85 -20.13
N THR A 254 -20.07 -1.80 -20.03
CA THR A 254 -19.45 -1.35 -18.79
C THR A 254 -19.84 0.10 -18.50
N SER A 255 -19.65 0.55 -17.27
CA SER A 255 -19.73 1.98 -16.96
C SER A 255 -18.34 2.50 -16.62
N PRO A 256 -18.04 3.79 -16.83
CA PRO A 256 -16.77 4.39 -16.41
C PRO A 256 -16.46 4.15 -14.93
N ALA A 257 -17.47 4.19 -14.07
CA ALA A 257 -17.36 3.85 -12.66
C ALA A 257 -16.92 2.39 -12.39
N ALA A 258 -17.25 1.46 -13.31
CA ALA A 258 -16.81 0.06 -13.18
C ALA A 258 -15.32 -0.12 -13.51
N GLN A 259 -14.77 0.70 -14.42
CA GLN A 259 -13.33 0.73 -14.67
C GLN A 259 -12.59 1.30 -13.45
N GLY A 260 -13.11 2.36 -12.81
CA GLY A 260 -12.64 2.84 -11.51
C GLY A 260 -12.75 1.77 -10.39
N GLY A 261 -13.73 0.87 -10.47
CA GLY A 261 -13.88 -0.27 -9.57
C GLY A 261 -12.72 -1.28 -9.63
N ARG A 262 -12.18 -1.53 -10.81
CA ARG A 262 -10.96 -2.38 -10.99
C ARG A 262 -9.75 -1.75 -10.30
N VAL A 263 -9.58 -0.45 -10.43
CA VAL A 263 -8.53 0.31 -9.72
C VAL A 263 -8.74 0.29 -8.22
N ASN A 264 -9.98 0.43 -7.75
CA ASN A 264 -10.32 0.29 -6.33
C ASN A 264 -9.95 -1.09 -5.79
N GLN A 265 -10.15 -2.14 -6.56
CA GLN A 265 -9.76 -3.50 -6.17
C GLN A 265 -8.24 -3.65 -6.09
N MET A 266 -7.51 -3.09 -7.03
CA MET A 266 -6.04 -3.06 -7.03
C MET A 266 -5.49 -2.30 -5.82
N LEU A 267 -6.06 -1.13 -5.51
CA LEU A 267 -5.66 -0.31 -4.36
C LEU A 267 -6.17 -0.87 -3.03
N SER A 268 -7.11 -1.82 -3.04
CA SER A 268 -7.65 -2.41 -1.81
C SER A 268 -6.56 -3.05 -0.95
N GLY A 269 -5.64 -3.79 -1.54
CA GLY A 269 -4.50 -4.39 -0.86
C GLY A 269 -3.60 -3.33 -0.19
N PHE A 270 -3.28 -2.26 -0.91
CA PHE A 270 -2.52 -1.13 -0.38
C PHE A 270 -3.28 -0.39 0.73
N SER A 271 -4.56 -0.13 0.53
CA SER A 271 -5.48 0.48 1.49
C SER A 271 -5.56 -0.32 2.80
N ILE A 272 -5.56 -1.64 2.71
CA ILE A 272 -5.56 -2.54 3.88
C ILE A 272 -4.26 -2.39 4.66
N GLY A 273 -3.11 -2.38 3.98
CA GLY A 273 -1.81 -2.14 4.60
C GLY A 273 -1.76 -0.81 5.34
N LEU A 274 -2.25 0.26 4.70
CA LEU A 274 -2.33 1.61 5.31
C LEU A 274 -3.28 1.64 6.50
N ASN A 275 -4.46 1.05 6.39
CA ASN A 275 -5.45 0.99 7.50
C ASN A 275 -4.90 0.18 8.68
N PHE A 276 -4.19 -0.91 8.42
CA PHE A 276 -3.48 -1.69 9.43
C PHE A 276 -2.45 -0.83 10.18
N MET A 277 -1.62 -0.08 9.46
CA MET A 277 -0.62 0.81 10.06
C MET A 277 -1.27 1.97 10.84
N GLY A 278 -2.37 2.54 10.33
CA GLY A 278 -3.17 3.53 11.06
C GLY A 278 -3.74 3.00 12.36
N GLY A 279 -4.26 1.77 12.35
CA GLY A 279 -4.72 1.05 13.53
C GLY A 279 -3.60 0.81 14.55
N MET A 280 -2.40 0.46 14.06
CA MET A 280 -1.21 0.29 14.90
C MET A 280 -0.76 1.59 15.54
N ALA A 281 -0.72 2.70 14.80
CA ALA A 281 -0.38 4.03 15.33
C ALA A 281 -1.36 4.44 16.44
N LEU A 282 -2.66 4.20 16.22
CA LEU A 282 -3.70 4.45 17.22
C LEU A 282 -3.55 3.56 18.46
N PHE A 283 -3.21 2.28 18.28
CA PHE A 283 -2.95 1.35 19.37
C PHE A 283 -1.76 1.80 20.23
N VAL A 284 -0.66 2.21 19.58
CA VAL A 284 0.53 2.75 20.26
C VAL A 284 0.19 4.03 21.04
N GLY A 285 -0.59 4.94 20.43
CA GLY A 285 -1.11 6.14 21.09
C GLY A 285 -1.97 5.80 22.30
N GLY A 286 -2.92 4.90 22.17
CA GLY A 286 -3.78 4.41 23.26
C GLY A 286 -2.99 3.76 24.39
N TYR A 287 -1.98 3.02 24.05
CA TYR A 287 -1.06 2.40 25.01
C TYR A 287 -0.28 3.45 25.82
N LEU A 288 0.23 4.49 25.17
CA LEU A 288 0.89 5.61 25.86
C LEU A 288 -0.05 6.35 26.80
N ILE A 289 -1.30 6.56 26.38
CA ILE A 289 -2.37 7.15 27.18
C ILE A 289 -2.62 6.30 28.43
N TYR A 290 -2.82 4.99 28.25
CA TYR A 290 -2.99 4.05 29.36
C TYR A 290 -1.83 4.13 30.35
N ASN A 291 -0.59 4.12 29.88
CA ASN A 291 0.62 4.23 30.70
C ASN A 291 0.62 5.55 31.52
N THR A 292 0.33 6.67 30.86
CA THR A 292 0.34 7.98 31.50
C THR A 292 -0.79 8.12 32.53
N PHE A 293 -2.01 7.66 32.24
CA PHE A 293 -3.11 7.68 33.21
C PHE A 293 -2.90 6.71 34.36
N SER A 294 -2.36 5.53 34.11
CA SER A 294 -2.02 4.56 35.17
C SER A 294 -1.04 5.17 36.17
N MET A 295 -0.06 5.91 35.66
CA MET A 295 0.92 6.63 36.45
C MET A 295 0.31 7.79 37.22
N THR A 296 -0.57 8.57 36.55
CA THR A 296 -1.32 9.66 37.19
C THR A 296 -2.10 9.20 38.39
N VAL A 297 -2.78 8.07 38.28
CA VAL A 297 -3.56 7.49 39.39
C VAL A 297 -2.67 7.12 40.58
N VAL A 298 -1.48 6.57 40.27
CA VAL A 298 -0.52 6.21 41.34
C VAL A 298 -0.01 7.44 42.09
N GLU A 299 0.38 8.51 41.37
CA GLU A 299 0.83 9.77 41.97
C GLU A 299 -0.23 10.47 42.83
N ARG A 300 -1.50 10.41 42.39
CA ARG A 300 -2.62 11.08 43.05
C ARG A 300 -3.37 10.17 44.02
N THR A 301 -2.78 9.04 44.39
CA THR A 301 -3.41 8.07 45.32
C THR A 301 -3.78 8.75 46.63
N ARG A 302 -2.89 9.59 47.22
CA ARG A 302 -3.14 10.34 48.46
C ARG A 302 -4.24 11.41 48.28
N GLU A 303 -4.23 12.15 47.15
CA GLU A 303 -5.29 13.11 46.82
C GLU A 303 -6.64 12.42 46.69
N PHE A 304 -6.73 11.30 45.98
CA PHE A 304 -7.99 10.54 45.85
C PHE A 304 -8.46 9.93 47.16
N GLY A 305 -7.51 9.46 48.00
CA GLY A 305 -7.79 9.01 49.36
C GLY A 305 -8.41 10.10 50.22
N LEU A 306 -7.80 11.30 50.24
CA LEU A 306 -8.32 12.48 50.98
C LEU A 306 -9.72 12.92 50.44
N LEU A 307 -9.90 12.93 49.12
CA LEU A 307 -11.22 13.25 48.55
C LEU A 307 -12.29 12.24 48.97
N ARG A 308 -11.92 10.95 49.08
CA ARG A 308 -12.85 9.92 49.58
C ARG A 308 -13.12 10.03 51.10
N THR A 309 -12.16 10.44 51.90
CA THR A 309 -12.47 10.76 53.32
C THR A 309 -13.40 11.93 53.48
N LEU A 310 -13.41 12.89 52.52
CA LEU A 310 -14.34 14.00 52.45
C LEU A 310 -15.72 13.63 51.87
N GLY A 311 -15.97 12.34 51.58
CA GLY A 311 -17.28 11.84 51.19
C GLY A 311 -17.48 11.60 49.68
N LEU A 312 -16.43 11.73 48.84
CA LEU A 312 -16.58 11.36 47.43
C LEU A 312 -16.74 9.83 47.26
N THR A 313 -17.72 9.46 46.43
CA THR A 313 -17.95 8.05 46.07
C THR A 313 -16.89 7.53 45.09
N HIS A 314 -16.71 6.20 45.04
CA HIS A 314 -15.79 5.55 44.07
C HIS A 314 -16.16 5.91 42.63
N GLN A 315 -17.46 6.00 42.30
CA GLN A 315 -17.93 6.39 40.96
C GLN A 315 -17.56 7.83 40.61
N GLN A 316 -17.66 8.76 41.55
CA GLN A 316 -17.30 10.17 41.34
C GLN A 316 -15.81 10.34 41.05
N VAL A 317 -14.92 9.58 41.73
CA VAL A 317 -13.48 9.58 41.45
C VAL A 317 -13.20 8.99 40.08
N THR A 318 -13.85 7.87 39.72
CA THR A 318 -13.72 7.25 38.39
C THR A 318 -14.14 8.23 37.28
N ILE A 319 -15.33 8.86 37.43
CA ILE A 319 -15.85 9.84 36.47
C ILE A 319 -14.91 11.05 36.35
N GLN A 320 -14.33 11.52 37.44
CA GLN A 320 -13.38 12.63 37.43
C GLN A 320 -12.16 12.33 36.53
N VAL A 321 -11.58 11.13 36.65
CA VAL A 321 -10.44 10.70 35.80
C VAL A 321 -10.86 10.53 34.35
N LEU A 322 -12.05 9.99 34.08
CA LEU A 322 -12.57 9.85 32.71
C LEU A 322 -12.87 11.21 32.07
N VAL A 323 -13.37 12.18 32.80
CA VAL A 323 -13.56 13.55 32.31
C VAL A 323 -12.23 14.21 32.00
N GLU A 324 -11.19 13.99 32.81
CA GLU A 324 -9.84 14.46 32.52
C GLU A 324 -9.32 13.84 31.23
N ALA A 325 -9.52 12.53 31.05
CA ALA A 325 -9.18 11.81 29.82
C ALA A 325 -9.96 12.33 28.60
N ALA A 326 -11.26 12.59 28.73
CA ALA A 326 -12.08 13.12 27.65
C ALA A 326 -11.64 14.52 27.20
N ILE A 327 -11.29 15.41 28.16
CA ILE A 327 -10.77 16.75 27.84
C ILE A 327 -9.42 16.64 27.10
N LEU A 328 -8.50 15.84 27.62
CA LEU A 328 -7.22 15.61 26.98
C LEU A 328 -7.35 14.93 25.61
N GLY A 329 -8.29 13.98 25.51
CA GLY A 329 -8.65 13.32 24.27
C GLY A 329 -9.15 14.30 23.22
N LEU A 330 -10.05 15.20 23.60
CA LEU A 330 -10.62 16.21 22.71
C LEU A 330 -9.57 17.23 22.25
N LEU A 331 -8.79 17.77 23.16
CA LEU A 331 -7.73 18.73 22.84
C LEU A 331 -6.61 18.06 22.00
N GLY A 332 -6.17 16.87 22.41
CA GLY A 332 -5.14 16.12 21.70
C GLY A 332 -5.59 15.67 20.33
N SER A 333 -6.84 15.21 20.17
CA SER A 333 -7.40 14.85 18.86
C SER A 333 -7.56 16.05 17.95
N PHE A 334 -7.96 17.20 18.47
CA PHE A 334 -8.08 18.44 17.69
C PHE A 334 -6.72 18.89 17.15
N VAL A 335 -5.69 18.96 18.01
CA VAL A 335 -4.32 19.28 17.58
C VAL A 335 -3.78 18.19 16.65
N GLY A 336 -4.06 16.92 16.96
CA GLY A 336 -3.72 15.77 16.13
C GLY A 336 -4.33 15.83 14.73
N ALA A 337 -5.57 16.33 14.62
CA ALA A 337 -6.21 16.54 13.32
C ALA A 337 -5.49 17.61 12.48
N ILE A 338 -5.09 18.72 13.09
CA ILE A 338 -4.32 19.78 12.40
C ILE A 338 -2.96 19.22 11.90
N VAL A 339 -2.24 18.53 12.79
CA VAL A 339 -0.94 17.90 12.43
C VAL A 339 -1.15 16.82 11.37
N GLY A 340 -2.23 16.02 11.48
CA GLY A 340 -2.57 14.97 10.53
C GLY A 340 -2.88 15.47 9.13
N ILE A 341 -3.58 16.60 9.01
CA ILE A 341 -3.82 17.28 7.72
C ILE A 341 -2.49 17.75 7.12
N GLY A 342 -1.59 18.34 7.94
CA GLY A 342 -0.27 18.73 7.46
C GLY A 342 0.59 17.55 6.99
N LEU A 343 0.55 16.42 7.71
CA LEU A 343 1.21 15.18 7.28
C LEU A 343 0.59 14.61 6.00
N ALA A 344 -0.74 14.62 5.89
CA ALA A 344 -1.44 14.19 4.68
C ALA A 344 -1.06 15.05 3.47
N GLN A 345 -0.94 16.37 3.66
CA GLN A 345 -0.48 17.27 2.61
C GLN A 345 0.94 16.95 2.16
N GLY A 346 1.86 16.70 3.11
CA GLY A 346 3.24 16.31 2.80
C GLY A 346 3.33 14.99 2.05
N THR A 347 2.59 13.97 2.49
CA THR A 347 2.55 12.65 1.82
C THR A 347 1.89 12.71 0.45
N THR A 348 0.82 13.49 0.31
CA THR A 348 0.13 13.68 -0.98
C THR A 348 0.98 14.47 -1.97
N TYR A 349 1.69 15.51 -1.52
CA TYR A 349 2.64 16.25 -2.35
C TYR A 349 3.77 15.35 -2.83
N LEU A 350 4.31 14.51 -1.94
CA LEU A 350 5.32 13.52 -2.30
C LEU A 350 4.78 12.55 -3.36
N LEU A 351 3.58 12.03 -3.17
CA LEU A 351 2.93 11.11 -4.12
C LEU A 351 2.69 11.79 -5.49
N ALA A 352 2.22 13.03 -5.51
CA ALA A 352 2.02 13.80 -6.73
C ALA A 352 3.33 14.02 -7.50
N TYR A 353 4.39 14.41 -6.79
CA TYR A 353 5.72 14.56 -7.36
C TYR A 353 6.28 13.26 -7.96
N LEU A 354 5.98 12.11 -7.33
CA LEU A 354 6.48 10.80 -7.72
C LEU A 354 5.74 10.19 -8.92
N LEU A 355 4.44 10.50 -9.05
CA LEU A 355 3.58 10.01 -10.12
C LEU A 355 3.45 11.02 -11.27
N ASP A 356 4.23 12.11 -11.21
CA ASP A 356 4.19 13.22 -12.19
C ASP A 356 2.76 13.77 -12.43
N LEU A 357 2.00 13.89 -11.33
CA LEU A 357 0.65 14.43 -11.36
C LEU A 357 0.69 15.93 -11.10
N ASP A 358 0.34 16.74 -12.08
CA ASP A 358 0.40 18.20 -12.03
C ASP A 358 -0.39 18.84 -10.89
N SER A 359 -1.43 18.20 -10.39
CA SER A 359 -2.16 18.68 -9.22
C SER A 359 -3.00 17.60 -8.53
N VAL A 360 -2.51 17.03 -7.46
CA VAL A 360 -3.34 16.22 -6.57
C VAL A 360 -4.01 17.12 -5.53
N ARG A 361 -5.32 17.31 -5.65
CA ARG A 361 -6.08 18.08 -4.66
C ARG A 361 -6.42 17.18 -3.47
N LEU A 362 -6.01 17.62 -2.28
CA LEU A 362 -6.38 16.91 -1.06
C LEU A 362 -7.91 16.80 -0.93
N LYS A 363 -8.41 15.58 -0.88
CA LYS A 363 -9.82 15.33 -0.57
C LYS A 363 -10.03 15.22 0.93
N ILE A 364 -10.38 16.35 1.54
CA ILE A 364 -10.70 16.41 2.97
C ILE A 364 -12.20 16.40 3.12
N THR A 365 -12.77 15.28 3.56
CA THR A 365 -14.19 15.20 3.85
C THR A 365 -14.43 15.44 5.34
N PRO A 366 -15.47 16.22 5.71
CA PRO A 366 -15.84 16.44 7.13
C PRO A 366 -16.05 15.14 7.90
N GLU A 367 -16.55 14.10 7.24
CA GLU A 367 -16.79 12.78 7.81
C GLU A 367 -15.47 12.11 8.32
N VAL A 368 -14.39 12.23 7.56
CA VAL A 368 -13.09 11.65 7.94
C VAL A 368 -12.48 12.41 9.12
N ILE A 369 -12.62 13.73 9.17
CA ILE A 369 -12.15 14.52 10.30
C ILE A 369 -12.95 14.17 11.55
N ILE A 370 -14.30 14.21 11.47
CA ILE A 370 -15.18 13.95 12.60
C ILE A 370 -14.98 12.51 13.11
N SER A 371 -14.94 11.52 12.23
CA SER A 371 -14.74 10.13 12.64
C SER A 371 -13.36 9.92 13.29
N SER A 372 -12.31 10.53 12.79
CA SER A 372 -10.97 10.43 13.38
C SER A 372 -10.88 11.12 14.74
N LEU A 373 -11.53 12.29 14.90
CA LEU A 373 -11.69 12.97 16.19
C LEU A 373 -12.45 12.09 17.22
N LEU A 374 -13.57 11.51 16.81
CA LEU A 374 -14.37 10.62 17.65
C LEU A 374 -13.58 9.37 18.05
N ILE A 375 -12.87 8.74 17.11
CA ILE A 375 -12.02 7.58 17.38
C ILE A 375 -10.92 7.95 18.38
N GLY A 376 -10.25 9.10 18.21
CA GLY A 376 -9.20 9.55 19.11
C GLY A 376 -9.70 9.79 20.53
N VAL A 377 -10.86 10.44 20.69
CA VAL A 377 -11.51 10.63 22.00
C VAL A 377 -11.94 9.29 22.59
N LEU A 378 -12.56 8.41 21.81
CA LEU A 378 -13.01 7.08 22.25
C LEU A 378 -11.82 6.23 22.75
N VAL A 379 -10.74 6.16 21.97
CA VAL A 379 -9.53 5.41 22.34
C VAL A 379 -8.93 5.99 23.63
N THR A 380 -8.93 7.31 23.79
CA THR A 380 -8.44 7.97 25.00
C THR A 380 -9.27 7.58 26.22
N ILE A 381 -10.58 7.57 26.10
CA ILE A 381 -11.50 7.16 27.19
C ILE A 381 -11.32 5.68 27.52
N VAL A 382 -11.28 4.82 26.50
CA VAL A 382 -11.09 3.37 26.66
C VAL A 382 -9.73 3.07 27.32
N ALA A 383 -8.67 3.71 26.88
CA ALA A 383 -7.34 3.55 27.49
C ALA A 383 -7.30 4.01 28.94
N ALA A 384 -8.04 5.06 29.30
CA ALA A 384 -8.11 5.58 30.66
C ALA A 384 -9.09 4.80 31.57
N LEU A 385 -9.91 3.90 31.03
CA LEU A 385 -10.99 3.22 31.78
C LEU A 385 -10.46 2.39 32.95
N ILE A 386 -9.44 1.56 32.69
CA ILE A 386 -8.82 0.70 33.71
C ILE A 386 -8.13 1.55 34.81
N PRO A 387 -7.27 2.53 34.48
CA PRO A 387 -6.71 3.44 35.48
C PRO A 387 -7.78 4.19 36.29
N ALA A 388 -8.83 4.71 35.64
CA ALA A 388 -9.91 5.43 36.30
C ALA A 388 -10.65 4.52 37.30
N TRP A 389 -10.95 3.29 36.91
CA TRP A 389 -11.58 2.30 37.80
C TRP A 389 -10.69 1.96 38.99
N GLN A 390 -9.38 1.82 38.77
CA GLN A 390 -8.40 1.61 39.88
C GLN A 390 -8.37 2.81 40.84
N ALA A 391 -8.39 4.05 40.33
CA ALA A 391 -8.45 5.27 41.14
C ALA A 391 -9.68 5.28 42.05
N GLY A 392 -10.87 4.90 41.50
CA GLY A 392 -12.12 4.82 42.28
C GLY A 392 -12.05 3.80 43.40
N ARG A 393 -11.28 2.72 43.30
CA ARG A 393 -11.20 1.66 44.32
C ARG A 393 -10.13 1.88 45.40
N ILE A 394 -9.39 2.99 45.35
CA ILE A 394 -8.41 3.32 46.39
C ILE A 394 -9.10 3.46 47.75
N SER A 395 -8.67 2.65 48.73
CA SER A 395 -9.19 2.74 50.12
C SER A 395 -8.64 3.99 50.81
N PRO A 396 -9.50 4.81 51.51
CA PRO A 396 -9.04 5.95 52.28
C PRO A 396 -7.97 5.58 53.31
N LEU A 397 -8.12 4.43 53.95
CA LEU A 397 -7.17 3.93 54.96
C LEU A 397 -5.82 3.55 54.33
N GLU A 398 -5.83 2.98 53.14
CA GLU A 398 -4.63 2.57 52.41
C GLU A 398 -3.89 3.80 51.86
N ALA A 399 -4.59 4.85 51.46
CA ALA A 399 -4.02 6.10 50.95
C ALA A 399 -3.34 6.93 52.02
N LEU A 400 -3.72 6.78 53.33
CA LEU A 400 -3.16 7.47 54.47
C LEU A 400 -2.02 6.66 55.13
N ARG A 401 -1.90 5.35 54.83
CA ARG A 401 -0.75 4.57 55.32
C ARG A 401 0.49 4.88 54.48
N VAL A 402 1.47 5.49 55.10
CA VAL A 402 2.79 5.67 54.55
C VAL A 402 3.39 4.27 54.34
N ARG A 403 3.54 3.83 53.08
CA ARG A 403 4.16 2.55 52.68
C ARG A 403 3.44 1.25 53.05
N GLY A 404 2.22 1.04 52.51
CA GLY A 404 1.70 -0.33 52.38
C GLY A 404 2.37 -1.02 51.19
N ILE A 405 2.93 -2.22 51.41
CA ILE A 405 3.35 -3.14 50.31
C ILE A 405 2.10 -3.42 49.47
N ARG A 406 2.01 -2.79 48.29
CA ARG A 406 0.91 -3.06 47.35
C ARG A 406 0.98 -4.52 46.97
N LYS A 407 -0.06 -5.29 47.28
CA LYS A 407 -0.22 -6.64 46.79
C LYS A 407 -0.23 -6.60 45.27
N GLU A 408 0.63 -7.38 44.62
CA GLU A 408 0.65 -7.52 43.15
C GLU A 408 -0.78 -7.87 42.70
N GLY A 409 -1.32 -7.06 41.78
CA GLY A 409 -2.66 -7.28 41.22
C GLY A 409 -2.75 -8.63 40.53
N TRP A 410 -3.93 -9.20 40.42
CA TRP A 410 -4.20 -10.49 39.77
C TRP A 410 -3.61 -10.56 38.35
N LEU A 411 -3.70 -9.46 37.57
CA LEU A 411 -3.12 -9.32 36.22
C LEU A 411 -1.60 -9.52 36.18
N LEU A 412 -0.86 -9.06 37.18
CA LEU A 412 0.59 -9.24 37.25
C LEU A 412 0.98 -10.66 37.64
N ARG A 413 0.13 -11.33 38.44
CA ARG A 413 0.41 -12.70 38.94
C ARG A 413 -0.05 -13.78 37.96
N GLN A 414 -1.16 -13.59 37.25
CA GLN A 414 -1.76 -14.59 36.36
C GLN A 414 -1.99 -14.07 34.93
N GLY A 415 -1.64 -12.81 34.60
CA GLY A 415 -1.82 -12.23 33.28
C GLY A 415 -1.12 -13.01 32.17
N TRP A 416 -0.01 -13.69 32.47
CA TRP A 416 0.68 -14.52 31.50
C TRP A 416 -0.21 -15.64 30.95
N LYS A 417 -1.17 -16.17 31.75
CA LYS A 417 -2.13 -17.17 31.27
C LYS A 417 -3.10 -16.60 30.23
N LEU A 418 -3.58 -15.36 30.48
CA LEU A 418 -4.38 -14.62 29.49
C LEU A 418 -3.53 -14.26 28.26
N GLY A 419 -2.26 -13.94 28.45
CA GLY A 419 -1.32 -13.70 27.36
C GLY A 419 -1.18 -14.93 26.46
N VAL A 420 -0.97 -16.10 27.03
CA VAL A 420 -0.93 -17.37 26.29
C VAL A 420 -2.27 -17.64 25.60
N LEU A 421 -3.40 -17.39 26.27
CA LEU A 421 -4.73 -17.57 25.69
C LEU A 421 -4.93 -16.68 24.46
N PHE A 422 -4.57 -15.39 24.54
CA PHE A 422 -4.66 -14.48 23.40
C PHE A 422 -3.75 -14.88 22.24
N LEU A 423 -2.54 -15.35 22.53
CA LEU A 423 -1.63 -15.87 21.51
C LEU A 423 -2.18 -17.15 20.87
N LEU A 424 -2.78 -18.06 21.66
CA LEU A 424 -3.42 -19.26 21.13
C LEU A 424 -4.65 -18.95 20.27
N ILE A 425 -5.51 -18.03 20.70
CA ILE A 425 -6.66 -17.57 19.90
C ILE A 425 -6.16 -17.00 18.58
N SER A 426 -5.16 -16.11 18.62
CA SER A 426 -4.55 -15.55 17.42
C SER A 426 -3.98 -16.64 16.51
N PHE A 427 -3.28 -17.60 17.07
CA PHE A 427 -2.71 -18.72 16.33
C PHE A 427 -3.80 -19.60 15.67
N ILE A 428 -4.88 -19.89 16.40
CA ILE A 428 -6.02 -20.67 15.87
C ILE A 428 -6.69 -19.93 14.72
N ILE A 429 -6.97 -18.63 14.88
CA ILE A 429 -7.59 -17.81 13.82
C ILE A 429 -6.71 -17.79 12.56
N LEU A 430 -5.40 -17.72 12.74
CA LEU A 430 -4.44 -17.59 11.65
C LEU A 430 -4.12 -18.91 10.94
N VAL A 431 -3.96 -20.00 11.69
CA VAL A 431 -3.49 -21.28 11.13
C VAL A 431 -4.64 -22.21 10.76
N ALA A 432 -5.66 -22.30 11.61
CA ALA A 432 -6.79 -23.20 11.36
C ALA A 432 -7.81 -22.64 10.37
N ASN A 433 -7.74 -21.35 10.06
CA ASN A 433 -8.62 -20.65 9.12
C ASN A 433 -10.11 -21.10 9.21
N PRO A 434 -10.75 -21.08 10.41
CA PRO A 434 -12.06 -21.69 10.62
C PRO A 434 -13.22 -20.87 10.04
N PHE A 435 -12.96 -19.69 9.46
CA PHE A 435 -13.98 -18.76 9.03
C PHE A 435 -13.91 -18.48 7.52
N PRO A 436 -15.07 -18.17 6.87
CA PRO A 436 -15.07 -17.64 5.49
C PRO A 436 -14.22 -16.38 5.39
N TYR A 437 -13.68 -16.13 4.19
CA TYR A 437 -12.74 -15.05 3.88
C TYR A 437 -13.13 -13.67 4.43
N ASP A 438 -14.39 -13.25 4.21
CA ASP A 438 -14.87 -11.93 4.65
C ASP A 438 -14.85 -11.75 6.17
N VAL A 439 -15.13 -12.83 6.91
CA VAL A 439 -15.12 -12.84 8.38
C VAL A 439 -13.68 -12.86 8.89
N GLN A 440 -12.83 -13.65 8.28
CA GLN A 440 -11.41 -13.74 8.64
C GLN A 440 -10.69 -12.41 8.43
N PHE A 441 -11.00 -11.70 7.36
CA PHE A 441 -10.48 -10.36 7.10
C PHE A 441 -10.84 -9.37 8.21
N ARG A 442 -12.11 -9.32 8.61
CA ARG A 442 -12.57 -8.46 9.73
C ARG A 442 -11.93 -8.85 11.06
N LEU A 443 -11.69 -10.14 11.28
CA LEU A 443 -11.01 -10.66 12.47
C LEU A 443 -9.49 -10.45 12.44
N GLY A 444 -8.88 -10.25 11.27
CA GLY A 444 -7.45 -10.04 11.14
C GLY A 444 -6.91 -8.88 11.99
N SER A 445 -7.61 -7.75 11.99
CA SER A 445 -7.26 -6.60 12.83
C SER A 445 -7.34 -6.91 14.33
N LEU A 446 -8.36 -7.68 14.76
CA LEU A 446 -8.50 -8.13 16.14
C LEU A 446 -7.40 -9.11 16.53
N THR A 447 -7.00 -9.98 15.63
CA THR A 447 -5.92 -10.95 15.84
C THR A 447 -4.60 -10.27 16.14
N VAL A 448 -4.28 -9.20 15.41
CA VAL A 448 -3.06 -8.40 15.66
C VAL A 448 -3.11 -7.73 17.04
N ILE A 449 -4.26 -7.16 17.40
CA ILE A 449 -4.48 -6.59 18.72
C ILE A 449 -4.25 -7.65 19.81
N PHE A 450 -4.81 -8.85 19.66
CA PHE A 450 -4.62 -9.95 20.61
C PHE A 450 -3.17 -10.42 20.69
N LEU A 451 -2.44 -10.42 19.58
CA LEU A 451 -0.99 -10.71 19.56
C LEU A 451 -0.21 -9.73 20.41
N PHE A 452 -0.44 -8.41 20.23
CA PHE A 452 0.26 -7.39 21.02
C PHE A 452 -0.14 -7.41 22.51
N PHE A 453 -1.42 -7.56 22.82
CA PHE A 453 -1.85 -7.74 24.21
C PHE A 453 -1.31 -9.02 24.82
N GLY A 454 -1.34 -10.12 24.08
CA GLY A 454 -0.79 -11.40 24.50
C GLY A 454 0.70 -11.29 24.82
N GLY A 455 1.49 -10.71 23.92
CA GLY A 455 2.91 -10.45 24.11
C GLY A 455 3.20 -9.54 25.31
N THR A 456 2.45 -8.45 25.43
CA THR A 456 2.59 -7.52 26.57
C THR A 456 2.31 -8.22 27.91
N LEU A 457 1.29 -9.07 27.98
CA LEU A 457 0.94 -9.81 29.19
C LEU A 457 1.94 -10.93 29.56
N LEU A 458 2.78 -11.36 28.63
CA LEU A 458 3.87 -12.32 28.89
C LEU A 458 5.08 -11.65 29.55
N ILE A 459 5.28 -10.34 29.34
CA ILE A 459 6.47 -9.60 29.82
C ILE A 459 6.62 -9.71 31.35
N PRO A 460 5.58 -9.46 32.21
CA PRO A 460 5.73 -9.52 33.66
C PRO A 460 6.24 -10.88 34.16
N GLY A 461 5.79 -11.96 33.53
CA GLY A 461 6.22 -13.34 33.85
C GLY A 461 7.65 -13.62 33.43
N SER A 462 8.12 -13.00 32.36
CA SER A 462 9.44 -13.24 31.79
C SER A 462 10.55 -12.33 32.35
N VAL A 463 10.23 -11.21 33.01
CA VAL A 463 11.21 -10.24 33.55
C VAL A 463 12.30 -10.87 34.40
N GLY A 464 11.95 -11.85 35.24
CA GLY A 464 12.95 -12.57 36.08
C GLY A 464 13.93 -13.41 35.26
N ILE A 465 13.48 -13.99 34.16
CA ILE A 465 14.33 -14.76 33.23
C ILE A 465 15.27 -13.81 32.51
N TRP A 466 14.74 -12.74 31.95
CA TRP A 466 15.52 -11.71 31.26
C TRP A 466 16.59 -11.06 32.14
N GLN A 467 16.24 -10.74 33.38
CA GLN A 467 17.23 -10.19 34.34
C GLN A 467 18.38 -11.20 34.58
N ARG A 468 18.07 -12.50 34.66
CA ARG A 468 19.09 -13.52 34.87
C ARG A 468 20.05 -13.62 33.68
N ILE A 469 19.49 -13.60 32.46
CA ILE A 469 20.23 -13.67 31.19
C ILE A 469 21.10 -12.42 30.98
N THR A 470 20.58 -11.23 31.25
CA THR A 470 21.25 -9.97 30.96
C THR A 470 22.20 -9.49 32.07
N ARG A 471 22.15 -10.11 33.25
CA ARG A 471 22.99 -9.75 34.39
C ARG A 471 24.51 -9.72 34.08
N PRO A 472 25.08 -10.69 33.35
CA PRO A 472 26.52 -10.64 33.03
C PRO A 472 26.86 -9.44 32.13
N VAL A 473 26.02 -9.14 31.13
CA VAL A 473 26.22 -8.00 30.21
C VAL A 473 26.18 -6.68 30.96
N VAL A 474 25.21 -6.49 31.86
CA VAL A 474 25.07 -5.28 32.67
C VAL A 474 26.23 -5.13 33.64
N HIS A 475 26.69 -6.24 34.21
CA HIS A 475 27.87 -6.19 35.12
C HIS A 475 29.16 -5.80 34.37
N TRP A 476 29.33 -6.35 33.16
CA TRP A 476 30.48 -6.05 32.32
C TRP A 476 30.53 -4.57 31.89
N LEU A 477 29.38 -4.01 31.51
CA LEU A 477 29.28 -2.62 31.03
C LEU A 477 29.24 -1.57 32.16
N TYR A 478 28.58 -1.86 33.28
CA TYR A 478 28.24 -0.87 34.32
C TYR A 478 28.66 -1.26 35.71
N GLY A 479 29.38 -2.36 35.90
CA GLY A 479 29.90 -2.81 37.17
C GLY A 479 28.84 -3.08 38.24
N THR A 480 29.19 -2.90 39.52
CA THR A 480 28.29 -3.14 40.67
C THR A 480 27.11 -2.17 40.74
N ALA A 481 27.30 -0.91 40.33
CA ALA A 481 26.23 0.07 40.27
C ALA A 481 25.13 -0.35 39.24
N GLY A 482 25.56 -0.95 38.13
CA GLY A 482 24.62 -1.52 37.12
C GLY A 482 23.81 -2.68 37.66
N GLN A 483 24.39 -3.54 38.52
CA GLN A 483 23.67 -4.63 39.17
C GLN A 483 22.56 -4.14 40.11
N LEU A 484 22.79 -3.03 40.81
CA LEU A 484 21.74 -2.40 41.64
C LEU A 484 20.58 -1.92 40.75
N GLY A 485 20.88 -1.30 39.61
CA GLY A 485 19.86 -0.90 38.62
C GLY A 485 19.07 -2.08 38.09
N SER A 486 19.74 -3.20 37.77
CA SER A 486 19.06 -4.39 37.23
C SER A 486 18.07 -5.05 38.18
N ARG A 487 18.35 -5.03 39.49
CA ARG A 487 17.43 -5.56 40.52
C ARG A 487 16.17 -4.71 40.68
N ASN A 488 16.21 -3.43 40.34
CA ASN A 488 15.08 -2.51 40.46
C ASN A 488 13.92 -2.87 39.51
N ILE A 489 14.23 -3.44 38.35
CA ILE A 489 13.24 -3.86 37.35
C ILE A 489 12.23 -4.87 37.94
N GLN A 490 12.71 -5.77 38.84
CA GLN A 490 11.81 -6.74 39.48
C GLN A 490 10.87 -6.09 40.51
N ARG A 491 11.26 -4.97 41.09
CA ARG A 491 10.45 -4.27 42.11
C ARG A 491 9.30 -3.50 41.49
N SER A 492 9.45 -3.06 40.22
CA SER A 492 8.45 -2.26 39.48
C SER A 492 7.95 -2.96 38.23
N LYS A 493 7.56 -4.24 38.34
CA LYS A 493 7.17 -5.10 37.19
C LYS A 493 6.16 -4.47 36.23
N LEU A 494 5.11 -3.81 36.75
CA LEU A 494 4.08 -3.19 35.88
C LEU A 494 4.67 -2.11 34.98
N ARG A 495 5.51 -1.23 35.52
CA ARG A 495 6.11 -0.13 34.75
C ARG A 495 7.13 -0.64 33.76
N THR A 496 7.98 -1.56 34.19
CA THR A 496 8.94 -2.24 33.29
C THR A 496 8.19 -2.88 32.12
N THR A 497 7.08 -3.57 32.38
CA THR A 497 6.25 -4.16 31.35
C THR A 497 5.74 -3.13 30.35
N LEU A 498 5.21 -2.02 30.85
CA LEU A 498 4.69 -0.95 30.01
C LEU A 498 5.78 -0.31 29.13
N THR A 499 6.96 -0.07 29.69
CA THR A 499 8.07 0.51 28.94
C THR A 499 8.64 -0.45 27.90
N VAL A 500 8.84 -1.70 28.30
CA VAL A 500 9.31 -2.78 27.41
C VAL A 500 8.33 -3.01 26.26
N ALA A 501 7.01 -3.03 26.54
CA ALA A 501 6.00 -3.20 25.52
C ALA A 501 5.99 -2.03 24.50
N ALA A 502 6.16 -0.78 24.96
CA ALA A 502 6.26 0.35 24.04
C ALA A 502 7.48 0.25 23.09
N LEU A 503 8.64 -0.15 23.62
CA LEU A 503 9.84 -0.41 22.80
C LEU A 503 9.64 -1.62 21.88
N MET A 504 9.03 -2.70 22.38
CA MET A 504 8.68 -3.89 21.59
C MET A 504 7.83 -3.52 20.37
N ILE A 505 6.79 -2.72 20.56
CA ILE A 505 5.90 -2.29 19.48
C ILE A 505 6.69 -1.45 18.46
N GLY A 506 7.49 -0.46 18.93
CA GLY A 506 8.29 0.39 18.04
C GLY A 506 9.28 -0.41 17.17
N VAL A 507 10.00 -1.35 17.79
CA VAL A 507 10.92 -2.23 17.05
C VAL A 507 10.20 -3.17 16.12
N SER A 508 9.07 -3.75 16.56
CA SER A 508 8.24 -4.61 15.69
C SER A 508 7.76 -3.88 14.44
N MET A 509 7.38 -2.60 14.57
CA MET A 509 6.95 -1.77 13.42
C MET A 509 8.07 -1.65 12.37
N ILE A 510 9.30 -1.38 12.79
CA ILE A 510 10.46 -1.29 11.88
C ILE A 510 10.65 -2.61 11.13
N ILE A 511 10.55 -3.73 11.85
CA ILE A 511 10.79 -5.07 11.27
C ILE A 511 9.67 -5.48 10.34
N ILE A 512 8.40 -5.20 10.70
CA ILE A 512 7.26 -5.47 9.83
C ILE A 512 7.40 -4.70 8.52
N THR A 513 7.65 -3.38 8.60
CA THR A 513 7.78 -2.52 7.42
C THR A 513 8.90 -3.03 6.50
N ARG A 514 10.09 -3.23 7.05
CA ARG A 514 11.24 -3.70 6.24
C ARG A 514 11.07 -5.14 5.76
N GLY A 515 10.53 -6.02 6.59
CA GLY A 515 10.27 -7.41 6.20
C GLY A 515 9.25 -7.53 5.07
N MET A 516 8.20 -6.70 5.09
CA MET A 516 7.26 -6.58 3.97
C MET A 516 7.96 -6.08 2.71
N THR A 517 8.66 -4.96 2.82
CA THR A 517 9.35 -4.33 1.68
C THR A 517 10.37 -5.27 1.06
N ASP A 518 11.23 -5.90 1.86
CA ASP A 518 12.28 -6.79 1.37
C ASP A 518 11.69 -8.06 0.74
N SER A 519 10.62 -8.63 1.32
CA SER A 519 9.96 -9.81 0.79
C SER A 519 9.26 -9.53 -0.54
N PHE A 520 8.51 -8.42 -0.62
CA PHE A 520 7.82 -8.03 -1.85
C PHE A 520 8.83 -7.66 -2.95
N ARG A 521 9.87 -6.92 -2.59
CA ARG A 521 10.97 -6.56 -3.49
C ARG A 521 11.63 -7.80 -4.07
N GLY A 522 11.97 -8.79 -3.25
CA GLY A 522 12.67 -9.99 -3.70
C GLY A 522 11.85 -10.84 -4.66
N ASP A 523 10.55 -11.00 -4.39
CA ASP A 523 9.66 -11.72 -5.31
C ASP A 523 9.41 -10.95 -6.60
N LEU A 524 9.28 -9.63 -6.52
CA LEU A 524 9.11 -8.78 -7.70
C LEU A 524 10.38 -8.76 -8.57
N GLU A 525 11.56 -8.64 -7.98
CA GLU A 525 12.83 -8.76 -8.71
C GLU A 525 12.94 -10.13 -9.41
N THR A 526 12.57 -11.21 -8.71
CA THR A 526 12.56 -12.56 -9.25
C THR A 526 11.59 -12.68 -10.42
N TRP A 527 10.39 -12.11 -10.28
CA TRP A 527 9.39 -12.14 -11.33
C TRP A 527 9.78 -11.28 -12.54
N ILE A 528 10.27 -10.04 -12.33
CA ILE A 528 10.69 -9.19 -13.45
C ILE A 528 11.83 -9.87 -14.22
N ASN A 529 12.81 -10.42 -13.51
CA ASN A 529 13.92 -11.15 -14.14
C ASN A 529 13.45 -12.37 -14.93
N ALA A 530 12.40 -13.05 -14.48
CA ALA A 530 11.83 -14.18 -15.22
C ALA A 530 10.87 -13.71 -16.34
N TYR A 531 10.08 -12.70 -16.11
CA TYR A 531 9.07 -12.19 -17.07
C TYR A 531 9.72 -11.46 -18.25
N VAL A 532 10.61 -10.52 -17.96
CA VAL A 532 11.39 -9.81 -18.99
C VAL A 532 12.55 -10.65 -19.47
N GLY A 533 13.14 -11.46 -18.61
CA GLY A 533 14.10 -12.54 -18.76
C GLY A 533 15.34 -12.29 -19.59
N GLY A 534 15.23 -11.47 -20.62
CA GLY A 534 16.36 -11.00 -21.42
C GLY A 534 17.06 -9.82 -20.76
N ASP A 535 18.14 -9.39 -21.36
CA ASP A 535 18.87 -8.17 -20.93
C ASP A 535 18.18 -6.91 -21.43
N LEU A 536 17.49 -7.01 -22.60
CA LEU A 536 16.76 -5.92 -23.21
C LEU A 536 15.33 -6.35 -23.57
N LEU A 537 14.40 -5.43 -23.39
CA LEU A 537 13.02 -5.51 -23.86
C LEU A 537 12.87 -4.53 -25.04
N VAL A 538 12.47 -5.03 -26.20
CA VAL A 538 12.20 -4.25 -27.39
C VAL A 538 10.70 -4.26 -27.64
N THR A 539 10.07 -3.09 -27.56
CA THR A 539 8.64 -2.86 -27.81
C THR A 539 8.45 -1.90 -28.97
N SER A 540 7.26 -1.89 -29.52
CA SER A 540 6.84 -0.91 -30.53
C SER A 540 5.39 -0.52 -30.26
N SER A 541 5.03 0.68 -30.66
CA SER A 541 3.64 1.16 -30.61
C SER A 541 2.71 0.42 -31.57
N SER A 542 3.26 -0.32 -32.54
CA SER A 542 2.47 -1.19 -33.43
C SER A 542 2.97 -2.62 -33.35
N PRO A 543 2.10 -3.63 -33.58
CA PRO A 543 2.50 -5.03 -33.55
C PRO A 543 3.61 -5.33 -34.59
N MET A 544 4.64 -6.02 -34.12
CA MET A 544 5.86 -6.25 -34.87
C MET A 544 5.80 -7.58 -35.62
N ARG A 545 6.18 -7.57 -36.91
CA ARG A 545 6.28 -8.78 -37.72
C ARG A 545 7.57 -9.56 -37.42
N SER A 546 7.59 -10.84 -37.73
CA SER A 546 8.76 -11.74 -37.53
C SER A 546 10.07 -11.28 -38.21
N GLN A 547 9.99 -10.34 -39.16
CA GLN A 547 11.18 -9.73 -39.76
C GLN A 547 12.00 -8.93 -38.72
N VAL A 548 11.36 -8.31 -37.73
CA VAL A 548 12.05 -7.56 -36.66
C VAL A 548 12.91 -8.51 -35.82
N MET A 549 12.40 -9.68 -35.47
CA MET A 549 13.15 -10.71 -34.73
C MET A 549 14.45 -11.06 -35.45
N ARG A 550 14.38 -11.39 -36.73
CA ARG A 550 15.57 -11.73 -37.52
C ARG A 550 16.60 -10.61 -37.65
N ARG A 551 16.15 -9.35 -37.60
CA ARG A 551 17.02 -8.18 -37.60
C ARG A 551 17.71 -8.00 -36.26
N LEU A 552 16.99 -8.23 -35.16
CA LEU A 552 17.55 -8.19 -33.82
C LEU A 552 18.59 -9.29 -33.61
N GLU A 553 18.32 -10.51 -34.08
CA GLU A 553 19.26 -11.65 -34.04
C GLU A 553 20.55 -11.39 -34.83
N ALA A 554 20.48 -10.56 -35.87
CA ALA A 554 21.66 -10.23 -36.69
C ALA A 554 22.57 -9.17 -36.06
N ILE A 555 22.20 -8.56 -34.93
CA ILE A 555 23.00 -7.52 -34.27
C ILE A 555 24.12 -8.15 -33.47
N PRO A 556 25.39 -7.68 -33.68
CA PRO A 556 26.52 -8.17 -32.87
C PRO A 556 26.31 -7.92 -31.37
N GLY A 557 26.41 -8.97 -30.57
CA GLY A 557 26.16 -8.95 -29.12
C GLY A 557 24.80 -9.48 -28.71
N VAL A 558 23.92 -9.84 -29.66
CA VAL A 558 22.64 -10.53 -29.37
C VAL A 558 22.90 -12.05 -29.45
N GLU A 559 22.53 -12.78 -28.40
CA GLU A 559 22.62 -14.25 -28.31
C GLU A 559 21.32 -14.93 -28.76
N ALA A 560 20.17 -14.45 -28.24
CA ALA A 560 18.86 -15.01 -28.54
C ALA A 560 17.77 -13.93 -28.45
N VAL A 561 16.71 -14.15 -29.24
CA VAL A 561 15.50 -13.28 -29.25
C VAL A 561 14.27 -14.17 -29.19
N THR A 562 13.26 -13.79 -28.39
CA THR A 562 11.97 -14.48 -28.34
C THR A 562 10.81 -13.50 -28.44
N PRO A 563 9.75 -13.82 -29.23
CA PRO A 563 8.56 -12.99 -29.30
C PRO A 563 7.66 -13.20 -28.09
N MET A 564 6.95 -12.14 -27.69
CA MET A 564 5.91 -12.17 -26.68
C MET A 564 4.73 -11.29 -27.13
N ARG A 565 3.51 -11.74 -26.87
CA ARG A 565 2.30 -10.93 -27.06
C ARG A 565 1.28 -11.23 -26.00
N THR A 566 0.63 -10.17 -25.53
CA THR A 566 -0.53 -10.23 -24.63
C THR A 566 -1.82 -9.99 -25.41
N LEU A 567 -2.89 -10.68 -25.03
CA LEU A 567 -4.25 -10.53 -25.57
C LEU A 567 -5.23 -10.61 -24.40
N ASP A 568 -6.23 -9.73 -24.40
CA ASP A 568 -7.34 -9.85 -23.46
C ASP A 568 -8.26 -11.00 -23.89
N VAL A 569 -8.60 -11.86 -22.95
CA VAL A 569 -9.48 -13.00 -23.20
C VAL A 569 -10.51 -13.12 -22.08
N THR A 570 -11.69 -13.59 -22.39
CA THR A 570 -12.74 -13.85 -21.41
C THR A 570 -12.82 -15.32 -21.07
N TRP A 571 -12.97 -15.61 -19.79
CA TRP A 571 -13.18 -16.94 -19.24
C TRP A 571 -14.49 -17.02 -18.47
N GLN A 572 -15.26 -18.06 -18.74
CA GLN A 572 -16.43 -18.37 -17.91
C GLN A 572 -16.02 -19.16 -16.68
N THR A 573 -16.20 -18.56 -15.52
CA THR A 573 -15.90 -19.18 -14.24
C THR A 573 -16.88 -20.31 -13.94
N PRO A 574 -16.53 -21.27 -13.05
CA PRO A 574 -17.44 -22.34 -12.65
C PRO A 574 -18.77 -21.83 -12.07
N ASP A 575 -18.80 -20.62 -11.54
CA ASP A 575 -20.00 -19.96 -10.99
C ASP A 575 -20.88 -19.29 -12.07
N GLY A 576 -20.52 -19.42 -13.34
CA GLY A 576 -21.25 -18.83 -14.48
C GLY A 576 -21.01 -17.33 -14.68
N LYS A 577 -20.03 -16.75 -13.98
CA LYS A 577 -19.60 -15.36 -14.18
C LYS A 577 -18.54 -15.30 -15.27
N THR A 578 -18.38 -14.14 -15.87
CA THR A 578 -17.32 -13.87 -16.84
C THR A 578 -16.17 -13.14 -16.13
N GLU A 579 -14.95 -13.63 -16.29
CA GLU A 579 -13.73 -12.99 -15.80
C GLU A 579 -12.83 -12.65 -16.98
N ASP A 580 -12.29 -11.43 -16.98
CA ASP A 580 -11.33 -10.97 -17.98
C ASP A 580 -9.93 -11.40 -17.57
N LEU A 581 -9.26 -12.14 -18.43
CA LEU A 581 -7.91 -12.62 -18.26
C LEU A 581 -7.00 -12.08 -19.36
N VAL A 582 -5.70 -11.96 -19.08
CA VAL A 582 -4.70 -11.69 -20.10
C VAL A 582 -4.04 -12.99 -20.53
N PHE A 583 -4.19 -13.33 -21.81
CA PHE A 583 -3.46 -14.44 -22.44
C PHE A 583 -2.13 -13.94 -22.97
N MET A 584 -1.04 -14.51 -22.48
CA MET A 584 0.31 -14.21 -22.89
C MET A 584 0.83 -15.35 -23.77
N GLY A 585 0.97 -15.09 -25.06
CA GLY A 585 1.55 -16.03 -26.03
C GLY A 585 3.08 -15.96 -25.97
N VAL A 586 3.71 -17.11 -25.75
CA VAL A 586 5.17 -17.27 -25.73
C VAL A 586 5.59 -18.35 -26.74
N ASP A 587 6.71 -18.11 -27.41
CA ASP A 587 7.25 -19.09 -28.34
C ASP A 587 8.07 -20.13 -27.57
N THR A 588 7.52 -21.33 -27.45
CA THR A 588 8.14 -22.42 -26.69
C THR A 588 9.46 -22.94 -27.31
N GLU A 589 9.82 -22.60 -28.56
CA GLU A 589 11.10 -22.98 -29.15
C GLU A 589 12.23 -22.02 -28.72
N THR A 590 11.93 -20.73 -28.58
CA THR A 590 12.94 -19.69 -28.32
C THR A 590 12.93 -19.17 -26.89
N TYR A 591 11.80 -19.28 -26.18
CA TYR A 591 11.60 -18.66 -24.85
C TYR A 591 12.61 -19.14 -23.82
N ASN A 592 12.88 -20.45 -23.72
CA ASN A 592 13.84 -21.01 -22.76
C ASN A 592 15.31 -20.62 -23.04
N ASN A 593 15.62 -20.13 -24.24
CA ASN A 593 16.97 -19.64 -24.58
C ASN A 593 17.18 -18.21 -24.00
N VAL A 594 16.11 -17.49 -23.75
CA VAL A 594 16.15 -16.09 -23.29
C VAL A 594 15.80 -16.01 -21.80
N THR A 595 14.78 -16.74 -21.35
CA THR A 595 14.25 -16.67 -19.99
C THR A 595 13.66 -18.00 -19.52
N SER A 596 13.06 -18.03 -18.32
CA SER A 596 12.42 -19.21 -17.75
C SER A 596 11.19 -18.84 -16.93
N PHE A 597 10.27 -19.78 -16.74
CA PHE A 597 9.13 -19.59 -15.84
C PHE A 597 9.51 -19.84 -14.39
N VAL A 598 8.93 -19.05 -13.47
CA VAL A 598 9.04 -19.29 -12.03
C VAL A 598 7.83 -20.08 -11.58
N PHE A 599 8.00 -21.37 -11.32
CA PHE A 599 6.93 -22.25 -10.86
C PHE A 599 6.61 -21.96 -9.40
N SER A 600 5.29 -21.87 -9.08
CA SER A 600 4.82 -21.62 -7.72
C SER A 600 5.06 -22.81 -6.77
N ASP A 601 5.10 -24.03 -7.31
CA ASP A 601 5.41 -25.25 -6.57
C ASP A 601 6.85 -25.69 -6.89
N SER A 602 7.68 -25.76 -5.86
CA SER A 602 9.08 -26.21 -5.98
C SER A 602 9.22 -27.70 -6.35
N GLN A 603 8.14 -28.49 -6.26
CA GLN A 603 8.10 -29.89 -6.65
C GLN A 603 7.53 -30.10 -8.07
N ALA A 604 7.10 -29.01 -8.75
CA ALA A 604 6.62 -29.12 -10.11
C ALA A 604 7.77 -29.60 -11.05
N ASP A 605 7.51 -30.64 -11.84
CA ASP A 605 8.40 -31.03 -12.92
C ASP A 605 8.28 -29.98 -14.06
N GLY A 606 9.16 -28.99 -14.01
CA GLY A 606 9.16 -27.86 -14.95
C GLY A 606 9.38 -28.30 -16.40
N GLU A 607 10.19 -29.33 -16.66
CA GLU A 607 10.41 -29.87 -18.00
C GLU A 607 9.15 -30.56 -18.55
N ALA A 608 8.48 -31.37 -17.73
CA ALA A 608 7.25 -32.02 -18.16
C ALA A 608 6.12 -31.00 -18.38
N ALA A 609 6.01 -29.96 -17.54
CA ALA A 609 5.04 -28.90 -17.72
C ALA A 609 5.30 -28.09 -19.00
N TYR A 610 6.57 -27.75 -19.25
CA TYR A 610 6.99 -27.04 -20.44
C TYR A 610 6.74 -27.86 -21.72
N LYS A 611 7.01 -29.16 -21.68
CA LYS A 611 6.69 -30.07 -22.79
C LYS A 611 5.19 -30.09 -23.08
N ARG A 612 4.33 -30.15 -22.06
CA ARG A 612 2.86 -30.06 -22.30
C ARG A 612 2.47 -28.73 -22.94
N LEU A 613 3.08 -27.61 -22.52
CA LEU A 613 2.84 -26.30 -23.11
C LEU A 613 3.22 -26.30 -24.60
N SER A 614 4.37 -26.91 -24.95
CA SER A 614 4.85 -27.00 -26.34
C SER A 614 3.98 -27.89 -27.23
N GLU A 615 3.32 -28.90 -26.67
CA GLU A 615 2.39 -29.76 -27.39
C GLU A 615 1.08 -29.04 -27.79
N GLY A 616 0.79 -27.88 -27.19
CA GLY A 616 -0.38 -27.04 -27.45
C GLY A 616 -1.61 -27.41 -26.64
N LYS A 617 -2.65 -26.56 -26.70
CA LYS A 617 -3.87 -26.65 -25.87
C LYS A 617 -3.58 -26.80 -24.36
N ALA A 618 -2.48 -26.24 -23.89
CA ALA A 618 -2.10 -26.22 -22.50
C ALA A 618 -1.77 -24.79 -22.06
N LEU A 619 -1.96 -24.51 -20.78
CA LEU A 619 -1.74 -23.20 -20.19
C LEU A 619 -0.92 -23.33 -18.91
N PHE A 620 -0.11 -22.33 -18.64
CA PHE A 620 0.30 -22.00 -17.28
C PHE A 620 -0.63 -20.93 -16.75
N ILE A 621 -1.09 -21.09 -15.52
CA ILE A 621 -1.92 -20.11 -14.83
C ILE A 621 -1.14 -19.44 -13.70
N SER A 622 -1.50 -18.22 -13.38
CA SER A 622 -0.89 -17.54 -12.23
C SER A 622 -1.29 -18.21 -10.91
N SER A 623 -0.45 -18.04 -9.88
CA SER A 623 -0.77 -18.48 -8.51
C SER A 623 -2.03 -17.78 -7.97
N VAL A 624 -2.29 -16.53 -8.38
CA VAL A 624 -3.49 -15.77 -8.02
C VAL A 624 -4.74 -16.44 -8.55
N LEU A 625 -4.74 -16.79 -9.84
CA LEU A 625 -5.88 -17.43 -10.50
C LEU A 625 -6.14 -18.83 -9.90
N ALA A 626 -5.06 -19.58 -9.62
CA ALA A 626 -5.12 -20.89 -9.01
C ALA A 626 -5.76 -20.83 -7.61
N GLU A 627 -5.36 -19.88 -6.77
CA GLU A 627 -5.85 -19.72 -5.40
C GLU A 627 -7.30 -19.18 -5.38
N LYS A 628 -7.61 -18.17 -6.22
CA LYS A 628 -8.93 -17.52 -6.28
C LYS A 628 -10.05 -18.47 -6.67
N TYR A 629 -9.76 -19.40 -7.58
CA TYR A 629 -10.75 -20.33 -8.17
C TYR A 629 -10.49 -21.80 -7.84
N GLU A 630 -9.56 -22.07 -6.92
CA GLU A 630 -9.15 -23.42 -6.49
C GLU A 630 -8.72 -24.34 -7.65
N LEU A 631 -8.11 -23.74 -8.70
CA LEU A 631 -7.68 -24.45 -9.90
C LEU A 631 -6.35 -25.19 -9.67
N LYS A 632 -6.22 -26.36 -10.29
CA LYS A 632 -5.04 -27.24 -10.15
C LYS A 632 -4.52 -27.68 -11.53
N PRO A 633 -3.23 -28.07 -11.63
CA PRO A 633 -2.72 -28.74 -12.82
C PRO A 633 -3.57 -29.97 -13.16
N GLY A 634 -4.01 -30.06 -14.41
CA GLY A 634 -4.93 -31.06 -14.92
C GLY A 634 -6.37 -30.58 -15.13
N ASP A 635 -6.79 -29.48 -14.49
CA ASP A 635 -8.09 -28.85 -14.76
C ASP A 635 -8.12 -28.20 -16.13
N THR A 636 -9.31 -27.85 -16.60
CA THR A 636 -9.54 -27.27 -17.92
C THR A 636 -10.15 -25.89 -17.81
N LEU A 637 -9.57 -24.91 -18.53
CA LEU A 637 -10.18 -23.60 -18.74
C LEU A 637 -10.83 -23.52 -20.12
N ARG A 638 -12.07 -23.09 -20.19
CA ARG A 638 -12.78 -22.80 -21.44
C ARG A 638 -12.64 -21.33 -21.78
N LEU A 639 -11.82 -21.03 -22.77
CA LEU A 639 -11.55 -19.68 -23.22
C LEU A 639 -12.36 -19.37 -24.48
N ARG A 640 -12.88 -18.15 -24.53
CA ARG A 640 -13.47 -17.61 -25.75
C ARG A 640 -12.35 -17.14 -26.69
N THR A 641 -12.31 -17.68 -27.90
CA THR A 641 -11.30 -17.35 -28.91
C THR A 641 -11.97 -16.95 -30.21
N ARG A 642 -11.20 -16.38 -31.17
CA ARG A 642 -11.72 -16.10 -32.53
C ARG A 642 -12.20 -17.35 -33.31
N SER A 643 -11.73 -18.52 -32.90
CA SER A 643 -12.14 -19.80 -33.45
C SER A 643 -13.29 -20.46 -32.66
N GLY A 644 -14.03 -19.67 -31.84
CA GLY A 644 -15.05 -20.14 -30.89
C GLY A 644 -14.48 -20.54 -29.54
N GLU A 645 -15.31 -21.10 -28.68
CA GLU A 645 -14.89 -21.61 -27.40
C GLU A 645 -13.91 -22.77 -27.54
N GLN A 646 -12.80 -22.70 -26.81
CA GLN A 646 -11.76 -23.73 -26.81
C GLN A 646 -11.41 -24.13 -25.39
N ASP A 647 -11.25 -25.44 -25.20
CA ASP A 647 -10.83 -25.99 -23.92
C ASP A 647 -9.29 -26.13 -23.88
N PHE A 648 -8.67 -25.55 -22.84
CA PHE A 648 -7.23 -25.62 -22.59
C PHE A 648 -6.98 -26.29 -21.24
N SER A 649 -6.03 -27.22 -21.17
CA SER A 649 -5.65 -27.89 -19.93
C SER A 649 -4.62 -27.06 -19.15
N ILE A 650 -4.73 -27.03 -17.82
CA ILE A 650 -3.72 -26.39 -16.96
C ILE A 650 -2.53 -27.33 -16.82
N ALA A 651 -1.37 -26.91 -17.31
CA ALA A 651 -0.13 -27.70 -17.22
C ALA A 651 0.66 -27.41 -15.93
N ALA A 652 0.67 -26.15 -15.46
CA ALA A 652 1.36 -25.74 -14.23
C ALA A 652 0.83 -24.43 -13.68
N VAL A 653 1.22 -24.13 -12.43
CA VAL A 653 0.98 -22.84 -11.76
C VAL A 653 2.32 -22.09 -11.67
N VAL A 654 2.35 -20.86 -12.14
CA VAL A 654 3.54 -20.01 -12.19
C VAL A 654 3.34 -18.71 -11.42
N LEU A 655 4.44 -18.09 -10.99
CA LEU A 655 4.43 -16.76 -10.42
C LEU A 655 4.25 -15.74 -11.56
N ASN A 656 3.14 -15.02 -11.55
CA ASN A 656 2.88 -13.95 -12.51
C ASN A 656 2.10 -12.81 -11.84
N PHE A 657 2.68 -11.60 -11.85
CA PHE A 657 2.06 -10.39 -11.29
C PHE A 657 1.36 -9.52 -12.35
N TYR A 658 1.49 -9.88 -13.64
CA TYR A 658 0.85 -9.12 -14.71
C TYR A 658 -0.67 -9.11 -14.55
N ASN A 659 -1.29 -7.95 -14.80
CA ASN A 659 -2.73 -7.74 -14.63
C ASN A 659 -3.27 -8.28 -13.29
N GLN A 660 -2.58 -7.97 -12.20
CA GLN A 660 -2.93 -8.42 -10.83
C GLN A 660 -2.98 -9.96 -10.68
N GLY A 661 -2.23 -10.67 -11.50
CA GLY A 661 -2.24 -12.12 -11.53
C GLY A 661 -3.42 -12.74 -12.29
N LEU A 662 -4.28 -11.96 -12.91
CA LEU A 662 -5.30 -12.46 -13.83
C LEU A 662 -4.71 -12.70 -15.22
N ALA A 663 -3.63 -13.49 -15.26
CA ALA A 663 -2.85 -13.78 -16.45
C ALA A 663 -2.65 -15.28 -16.64
N ILE A 664 -2.72 -15.71 -17.87
CA ILE A 664 -2.46 -17.08 -18.32
C ILE A 664 -1.41 -17.05 -19.43
N GLN A 665 -0.59 -18.07 -19.50
CA GLN A 665 0.48 -18.17 -20.49
C GLN A 665 0.23 -19.39 -21.37
N GLY A 666 0.28 -19.18 -22.68
CA GLY A 666 0.01 -20.23 -23.66
C GLY A 666 1.04 -20.25 -24.80
N ASN A 667 1.00 -21.29 -25.61
CA ASN A 667 1.91 -21.46 -26.71
C ASN A 667 1.61 -20.45 -27.84
N TRP A 668 2.66 -19.90 -28.45
CA TRP A 668 2.59 -19.02 -29.62
C TRP A 668 1.82 -19.64 -30.81
N GLN A 669 1.94 -20.97 -31.00
CA GLN A 669 1.21 -21.68 -32.04
C GLN A 669 -0.31 -21.70 -31.77
N ASP A 670 -0.72 -21.84 -30.50
CA ASP A 670 -2.13 -21.77 -30.11
C ASP A 670 -2.69 -20.37 -30.36
N MET A 671 -1.89 -19.33 -30.05
CA MET A 671 -2.25 -17.95 -30.33
C MET A 671 -2.51 -17.73 -31.82
N ARG A 672 -1.60 -18.21 -32.69
CA ARG A 672 -1.80 -18.15 -34.16
C ARG A 672 -3.03 -18.93 -34.64
N ARG A 673 -3.25 -20.10 -34.04
CA ARG A 673 -4.31 -21.01 -34.50
C ARG A 673 -5.72 -20.57 -34.05
N TYR A 674 -5.84 -20.20 -32.78
CA TYR A 674 -7.14 -19.92 -32.15
C TYR A 674 -7.47 -18.43 -32.09
N PHE A 675 -6.47 -17.57 -31.90
CA PHE A 675 -6.66 -16.11 -31.82
C PHE A 675 -6.31 -15.37 -33.11
N LYS A 676 -5.86 -16.11 -34.18
CA LYS A 676 -5.58 -15.57 -35.50
C LYS A 676 -4.59 -14.40 -35.54
N THR A 677 -3.69 -14.31 -34.61
CA THR A 677 -2.64 -13.29 -34.56
C THR A 677 -1.25 -13.93 -34.59
N SER A 678 -0.31 -13.30 -35.31
CA SER A 678 1.08 -13.79 -35.46
C SER A 678 2.12 -12.69 -35.24
N GLU A 679 1.70 -11.49 -34.93
CA GLU A 679 2.57 -10.35 -34.70
C GLU A 679 2.93 -10.24 -33.22
N ALA A 680 4.20 -9.88 -32.94
CA ALA A 680 4.69 -9.72 -31.58
C ALA A 680 4.37 -8.33 -31.05
N GLY A 681 3.97 -8.23 -29.77
CA GLY A 681 3.87 -6.97 -29.05
C GLY A 681 5.23 -6.54 -28.46
N ALA A 682 6.08 -7.53 -28.15
CA ALA A 682 7.41 -7.29 -27.61
C ALA A 682 8.38 -8.40 -28.07
N TYR A 683 9.67 -8.07 -28.09
CA TYR A 683 10.75 -9.02 -28.19
C TYR A 683 11.64 -8.95 -26.95
N LEU A 684 11.88 -10.10 -26.34
CA LEU A 684 12.87 -10.24 -25.27
C LEU A 684 14.19 -10.62 -25.90
N VAL A 685 15.26 -9.90 -25.57
CA VAL A 685 16.59 -10.06 -26.16
C VAL A 685 17.57 -10.43 -25.07
N LYS A 686 18.28 -11.55 -25.26
CA LYS A 686 19.39 -11.97 -24.42
C LYS A 686 20.70 -11.60 -25.10
N LEU A 687 21.63 -11.08 -24.33
CA LEU A 687 22.94 -10.66 -24.82
C LEU A 687 23.97 -11.78 -24.66
N ALA A 688 24.90 -11.81 -25.58
CA ALA A 688 26.06 -12.71 -25.50
C ALA A 688 27.02 -12.25 -24.40
N ASP A 689 27.69 -13.20 -23.77
CA ASP A 689 28.68 -12.93 -22.72
C ASP A 689 29.75 -11.92 -23.19
N GLY A 690 29.97 -10.91 -22.35
CA GLY A 690 30.94 -9.85 -22.58
C GLY A 690 30.40 -8.58 -23.24
N TYR A 691 29.14 -8.53 -23.64
CA TYR A 691 28.52 -7.33 -24.18
C TYR A 691 27.68 -6.61 -23.11
N GLY A 692 27.79 -5.28 -23.03
CA GLY A 692 27.00 -4.45 -22.10
C GLY A 692 25.61 -4.10 -22.66
N ALA A 693 24.58 -4.14 -21.80
CA ALA A 693 23.21 -3.80 -22.21
C ALA A 693 23.11 -2.41 -22.85
N THR A 694 23.78 -1.41 -22.29
CA THR A 694 23.79 -0.04 -22.83
C THR A 694 24.42 0.05 -24.22
N GLU A 695 25.50 -0.70 -24.47
CA GLU A 695 26.17 -0.70 -25.76
C GLU A 695 25.29 -1.31 -26.86
N VAL A 696 24.68 -2.48 -26.58
CA VAL A 696 23.80 -3.13 -27.55
C VAL A 696 22.50 -2.34 -27.73
N GLN A 697 21.95 -1.77 -26.66
CA GLN A 697 20.79 -0.88 -26.73
C GLN A 697 21.05 0.29 -27.68
N GLN A 698 22.17 1.00 -27.50
CA GLN A 698 22.55 2.10 -28.38
C GLN A 698 22.73 1.66 -29.83
N ARG A 699 23.33 0.49 -30.06
CA ARG A 699 23.50 -0.09 -31.40
C ARG A 699 22.19 -0.43 -32.08
N ILE A 700 21.23 -0.98 -31.36
CA ILE A 700 19.89 -1.24 -31.88
C ILE A 700 19.20 0.09 -32.19
N GLN A 701 19.34 1.08 -31.31
CA GLN A 701 18.75 2.38 -31.45
C GLN A 701 19.27 3.13 -32.69
N GLU A 702 20.56 3.20 -32.89
CA GLU A 702 21.18 3.82 -34.07
C GLU A 702 20.85 3.09 -35.38
N THR A 703 20.65 1.76 -35.31
CA THR A 703 20.45 0.96 -36.55
C THR A 703 18.99 0.92 -36.98
N TYR A 704 18.06 0.82 -36.04
CA TYR A 704 16.66 0.49 -36.34
C TYR A 704 15.62 1.37 -35.64
N ALA A 705 15.93 2.02 -34.50
CA ALA A 705 14.91 2.71 -33.71
C ALA A 705 14.25 3.86 -34.46
N ASP A 706 15.05 4.67 -35.15
CA ASP A 706 14.53 5.83 -35.90
C ASP A 706 13.68 5.44 -37.13
N ARG A 707 13.89 4.24 -37.65
CA ARG A 707 13.16 3.74 -38.83
C ARG A 707 11.96 2.88 -38.52
N GLN A 708 11.89 2.32 -37.33
CA GLN A 708 10.86 1.36 -36.91
C GLN A 708 10.17 1.74 -35.59
N HIS A 709 10.49 2.91 -35.05
CA HIS A 709 9.91 3.43 -33.79
C HIS A 709 9.94 2.42 -32.65
N LEU A 710 11.10 1.74 -32.50
CA LEU A 710 11.31 0.76 -31.43
C LEU A 710 11.71 1.46 -30.16
N SER A 711 11.06 1.13 -29.07
CA SER A 711 11.47 1.48 -27.71
C SER A 711 12.30 0.31 -27.15
N ILE A 712 13.51 0.62 -26.69
CA ILE A 712 14.43 -0.40 -26.16
C ILE A 712 14.74 -0.05 -24.72
N THR A 713 14.39 -0.93 -23.81
CA THR A 713 14.59 -0.72 -22.38
C THR A 713 15.40 -1.88 -21.81
N SER A 714 16.41 -1.55 -20.99
CA SER A 714 17.16 -2.61 -20.31
C SER A 714 16.35 -3.14 -19.11
N ASN A 715 16.44 -4.46 -18.88
CA ASN A 715 15.82 -5.12 -17.75
C ASN A 715 16.24 -4.45 -16.42
N GLN A 716 17.52 -4.09 -16.27
CA GLN A 716 18.02 -3.39 -15.08
C GLN A 716 17.36 -2.01 -14.88
N SER A 717 17.10 -1.28 -15.95
CA SER A 717 16.40 0.02 -15.89
C SER A 717 14.96 -0.18 -15.43
N LEU A 718 14.26 -1.17 -15.96
CA LEU A 718 12.90 -1.52 -15.54
C LEU A 718 12.84 -1.90 -14.05
N ILE A 719 13.74 -2.78 -13.62
CA ILE A 719 13.82 -3.15 -12.20
C ILE A 719 14.04 -1.92 -11.33
N ASN A 720 14.99 -1.04 -11.68
CA ASN A 720 15.29 0.15 -10.91
C ASN A 720 14.10 1.11 -10.84
N GLN A 721 13.38 1.31 -11.94
CA GLN A 721 12.18 2.16 -11.97
C GLN A 721 11.08 1.59 -11.07
N VAL A 722 10.75 0.30 -11.21
CA VAL A 722 9.72 -0.36 -10.40
C VAL A 722 10.09 -0.36 -8.92
N LEU A 723 11.36 -0.66 -8.60
CA LEU A 723 11.85 -0.63 -7.22
C LEU A 723 11.85 0.78 -6.62
N THR A 724 12.10 1.81 -7.44
CA THR A 724 12.01 3.20 -7.00
C THR A 724 10.58 3.54 -6.60
N LEU A 725 9.59 3.21 -7.44
CA LEU A 725 8.15 3.40 -7.13
C LEU A 725 7.74 2.65 -5.86
N LEU A 726 8.18 1.39 -5.70
CA LEU A 726 7.90 0.62 -4.50
C LEU A 726 8.54 1.23 -3.25
N ASN A 727 9.82 1.60 -3.29
CA ASN A 727 10.49 2.21 -2.15
C ASN A 727 9.79 3.51 -1.73
N GLN A 728 9.29 4.27 -2.71
CA GLN A 728 8.53 5.48 -2.46
C GLN A 728 7.19 5.17 -1.77
N ALA A 729 6.43 4.19 -2.28
CA ALA A 729 5.19 3.76 -1.66
C ALA A 729 5.41 3.26 -0.21
N TYR A 730 6.47 2.50 0.02
CA TYR A 730 6.80 1.98 1.35
C TYR A 730 7.42 3.02 2.29
N SER A 731 7.94 4.16 1.80
CA SER A 731 8.48 5.24 2.63
C SER A 731 7.45 5.82 3.61
N MET A 732 6.17 5.76 3.26
CA MET A 732 5.08 6.14 4.16
C MET A 732 5.01 5.26 5.41
N PHE A 733 5.31 3.97 5.27
CA PHE A 733 5.38 3.05 6.41
C PHE A 733 6.59 3.32 7.31
N ASP A 734 7.71 3.77 6.74
CA ASP A 734 8.89 4.19 7.51
C ASP A 734 8.57 5.37 8.42
N VAL A 735 7.80 6.35 7.95
CA VAL A 735 7.32 7.47 8.79
C VAL A 735 6.52 6.96 9.99
N MET A 736 5.63 5.99 9.78
CA MET A 736 4.86 5.39 10.87
C MET A 736 5.74 4.62 11.86
N ALA A 737 6.74 3.92 11.39
CA ALA A 737 7.72 3.23 12.24
C ALA A 737 8.51 4.22 13.10
N ILE A 738 8.91 5.37 12.56
CA ILE A 738 9.58 6.46 13.29
C ILE A 738 8.63 7.03 14.37
N ILE A 739 7.37 7.27 14.05
CA ILE A 739 6.38 7.74 15.02
C ILE A 739 6.23 6.75 16.17
N ALA A 740 6.10 5.45 15.88
CA ALA A 740 5.99 4.42 16.91
C ALA A 740 7.23 4.36 17.80
N LEU A 741 8.42 4.53 17.21
CA LEU A 741 9.69 4.58 17.94
C LEU A 741 9.77 5.80 18.88
N LEU A 742 9.36 6.97 18.41
CA LEU A 742 9.31 8.19 19.22
C LEU A 742 8.37 8.04 20.42
N VAL A 743 7.20 7.41 20.19
CA VAL A 743 6.26 7.07 21.27
C VAL A 743 6.90 6.11 22.27
N GLY A 744 7.63 5.10 21.81
CA GLY A 744 8.41 4.19 22.67
C GLY A 744 9.46 4.93 23.50
N ALA A 745 10.20 5.84 22.90
CA ALA A 745 11.20 6.68 23.58
C ALA A 745 10.57 7.54 24.68
N LEU A 746 9.44 8.18 24.37
CA LEU A 746 8.68 8.97 25.36
C LEU A 746 8.16 8.11 26.52
N GLY A 747 7.75 6.87 26.23
CA GLY A 747 7.38 5.89 27.25
C GLY A 747 8.54 5.60 28.22
N VAL A 748 9.76 5.44 27.72
CA VAL A 748 10.98 5.25 28.51
C VAL A 748 11.27 6.49 29.36
N VAL A 749 11.29 7.69 28.76
CA VAL A 749 11.50 8.97 29.48
C VAL A 749 10.52 9.12 30.64
N ASN A 750 9.23 8.91 30.36
CA ASN A 750 8.17 9.05 31.32
C ASN A 750 8.34 8.07 32.51
N THR A 751 8.54 6.78 32.17
CA THR A 751 8.70 5.72 33.20
C THR A 751 9.93 5.92 34.09
N LEU A 752 11.07 6.23 33.48
CA LEU A 752 12.30 6.44 34.23
C LEU A 752 12.27 7.72 35.08
N THR A 753 11.69 8.80 34.55
CA THR A 753 11.51 10.05 35.33
C THR A 753 10.72 9.78 36.58
N MET A 754 9.66 8.99 36.46
CA MET A 754 8.85 8.64 37.63
C MET A 754 9.55 7.70 38.59
N ASN A 755 10.22 6.67 38.09
CA ASN A 755 11.04 5.79 38.96
C ASN A 755 12.03 6.59 39.82
N VAL A 756 12.67 7.63 39.23
CA VAL A 756 13.56 8.51 39.93
C VAL A 756 12.84 9.34 41.00
N VAL A 757 11.70 9.92 40.70
CA VAL A 757 10.92 10.75 41.65
C VAL A 757 10.45 9.90 42.83
N GLU A 758 9.84 8.74 42.61
CA GLU A 758 9.33 7.86 43.66
C GLU A 758 10.46 7.30 44.56
N ARG A 759 11.64 7.12 44.00
CA ARG A 759 12.80 6.57 44.71
C ARG A 759 13.79 7.65 45.16
N ALA A 760 13.40 8.93 45.09
CA ALA A 760 14.27 10.04 45.48
C ALA A 760 14.83 9.85 46.89
N GLN A 761 14.02 9.35 47.84
CA GLN A 761 14.43 9.09 49.20
C GLN A 761 15.40 7.88 49.29
N GLU A 762 15.16 6.77 48.56
CA GLU A 762 16.11 5.66 48.52
C GLU A 762 17.43 6.08 47.90
N ILE A 763 17.39 6.87 46.80
CA ILE A 763 18.58 7.43 46.15
C ILE A 763 19.29 8.39 47.09
N GLY A 764 18.57 9.24 47.83
CA GLY A 764 19.12 10.12 48.84
C GLY A 764 19.83 9.36 49.94
N MET A 765 19.21 8.29 50.49
CA MET A 765 19.84 7.43 51.49
C MET A 765 21.08 6.72 50.95
N LEU A 766 21.04 6.16 49.73
CA LEU A 766 22.20 5.53 49.12
C LEU A 766 23.36 6.55 48.92
N ARG A 767 23.01 7.77 48.56
CA ARG A 767 24.01 8.84 48.41
C ARG A 767 24.60 9.32 49.75
N SER A 768 23.80 9.31 50.83
CA SER A 768 24.34 9.63 52.18
C SER A 768 25.32 8.59 52.70
N ILE A 769 25.21 7.32 52.22
CA ILE A 769 26.14 6.21 52.54
C ILE A 769 27.34 6.16 51.59
N GLY A 770 27.47 7.13 50.65
CA GLY A 770 28.64 7.25 49.77
C GLY A 770 28.45 6.92 48.29
N LEU A 771 27.21 6.69 47.84
CA LEU A 771 26.95 6.50 46.40
C LEU A 771 27.23 7.83 45.65
N THR A 772 28.12 7.80 44.66
CA THR A 772 28.50 9.00 43.91
C THR A 772 27.43 9.39 42.88
N ARG A 773 27.47 10.66 42.39
CA ARG A 773 26.57 11.14 41.30
C ARG A 773 26.71 10.30 40.04
N GLY A 774 27.96 9.93 39.69
CA GLY A 774 28.24 9.09 38.53
C GLY A 774 27.62 7.68 38.65
N GLN A 775 27.77 7.06 39.85
CA GLN A 775 27.17 5.74 40.11
C GLN A 775 25.64 5.77 40.08
N THR A 776 25.02 6.88 40.58
CA THR A 776 23.56 7.06 40.47
C THR A 776 23.12 7.16 39.00
N LEU A 777 23.86 7.90 38.18
CA LEU A 777 23.61 8.02 36.75
C LEU A 777 23.70 6.66 36.05
N VAL A 778 24.80 5.94 36.29
CA VAL A 778 25.05 4.60 35.75
C VAL A 778 23.96 3.59 36.15
N MET A 779 23.47 3.66 37.39
CA MET A 779 22.38 2.81 37.87
C MET A 779 21.11 2.98 37.03
N VAL A 780 20.72 4.23 36.71
CA VAL A 780 19.52 4.51 35.89
C VAL A 780 19.75 4.12 34.44
N LEU A 781 20.95 4.36 33.89
CA LEU A 781 21.31 3.94 32.54
C LEU A 781 21.31 2.41 32.39
N ALA A 782 21.78 1.68 33.41
CA ALA A 782 21.72 0.21 33.39
C ALA A 782 20.29 -0.34 33.42
N GLU A 783 19.37 0.31 34.16
CA GLU A 783 17.95 -0.02 34.16
C GLU A 783 17.36 0.18 32.76
N SER A 784 17.68 1.27 32.09
CA SER A 784 17.25 1.57 30.73
C SER A 784 17.82 0.60 29.69
N LEU A 785 19.11 0.24 29.79
CA LEU A 785 19.73 -0.73 28.89
C LEU A 785 18.98 -2.06 28.91
N LEU A 786 18.65 -2.53 30.10
CA LEU A 786 17.87 -3.76 30.26
C LEU A 786 16.51 -3.69 29.60
N MET A 787 15.78 -2.58 29.79
CA MET A 787 14.49 -2.37 29.13
C MET A 787 14.66 -2.35 27.60
N GLY A 788 15.75 -1.71 27.11
CA GLY A 788 16.11 -1.70 25.69
C GLY A 788 16.40 -3.09 25.12
N ILE A 789 17.19 -3.91 25.83
CA ILE A 789 17.49 -5.29 25.40
C ILE A 789 16.21 -6.13 25.37
N ILE A 790 15.43 -6.11 26.44
CA ILE A 790 14.19 -6.90 26.51
C ILE A 790 13.19 -6.45 25.42
N GLY A 791 12.97 -5.14 25.31
CA GLY A 791 12.07 -4.58 24.31
C GLY A 791 12.54 -4.84 22.88
N GLY A 792 13.85 -4.72 22.62
CA GLY A 792 14.45 -5.02 21.33
C GLY A 792 14.29 -6.49 20.94
N VAL A 793 14.69 -7.43 21.81
CA VAL A 793 14.60 -8.88 21.50
C VAL A 793 13.15 -9.33 21.34
N LEU A 794 12.24 -8.90 22.20
CA LEU A 794 10.82 -9.20 22.05
C LEU A 794 10.24 -8.53 20.79
N GLY A 795 10.65 -7.30 20.51
CA GLY A 795 10.27 -6.58 19.28
C GLY A 795 10.72 -7.29 18.01
N LEU A 796 11.91 -7.87 18.02
CA LEU A 796 12.41 -8.73 16.94
C LEU A 796 11.50 -9.94 16.73
N GLY A 797 11.25 -10.72 17.78
CA GLY A 797 10.43 -11.93 17.69
C GLY A 797 9.01 -11.61 17.19
N PHE A 798 8.39 -10.57 17.76
CA PHE A 798 7.06 -10.11 17.34
C PHE A 798 7.06 -9.52 15.94
N GLY A 799 8.05 -8.74 15.56
CA GLY A 799 8.17 -8.15 14.24
C GLY A 799 8.26 -9.22 13.14
N ILE A 800 9.11 -10.23 13.33
CA ILE A 800 9.23 -11.37 12.40
C ILE A 800 7.91 -12.15 12.30
N LEU A 801 7.30 -12.44 13.46
CA LEU A 801 6.01 -13.15 13.49
C LEU A 801 4.92 -12.38 12.75
N LEU A 802 4.80 -11.08 13.02
CA LEU A 802 3.80 -10.21 12.38
C LEU A 802 4.06 -10.03 10.88
N THR A 803 5.32 -9.95 10.45
CA THR A 803 5.67 -9.93 9.02
C THR A 803 5.15 -11.19 8.33
N ARG A 804 5.40 -12.37 8.90
CA ARG A 804 4.90 -13.62 8.33
C ARG A 804 3.37 -13.68 8.27
N ILE A 805 2.71 -13.24 9.35
CA ILE A 805 1.25 -13.18 9.41
C ILE A 805 0.70 -12.24 8.34
N PHE A 806 1.33 -11.07 8.18
CA PHE A 806 0.90 -10.09 7.19
C PHE A 806 1.06 -10.62 5.77
N LEU A 807 2.22 -11.20 5.43
CA LEU A 807 2.45 -11.80 4.11
C LEU A 807 1.47 -12.96 3.83
N TRP A 808 1.22 -13.80 4.82
CA TRP A 808 0.23 -14.86 4.68
C TRP A 808 -1.19 -14.32 4.50
N SER A 809 -1.57 -13.29 5.26
CA SER A 809 -2.87 -12.62 5.10
C SER A 809 -2.99 -11.98 3.71
N MET A 810 -1.91 -11.39 3.21
CA MET A 810 -1.87 -10.80 1.86
C MET A 810 -2.02 -11.89 0.78
N THR A 811 -1.37 -13.05 0.94
CA THR A 811 -1.56 -14.21 0.06
C THR A 811 -3.02 -14.65 0.05
N ALA A 812 -3.64 -14.81 1.21
CA ALA A 812 -5.05 -15.21 1.32
C ALA A 812 -6.03 -14.19 0.70
N MET A 813 -5.66 -12.91 0.65
CA MET A 813 -6.52 -11.82 0.15
C MET A 813 -6.37 -11.56 -1.34
N SER A 814 -5.15 -11.56 -1.82
CA SER A 814 -4.82 -11.20 -3.20
C SER A 814 -4.45 -12.40 -4.06
N GLY A 815 -4.29 -13.59 -3.46
CA GLY A 815 -3.76 -14.78 -4.13
C GLY A 815 -2.25 -14.71 -4.43
N TYR A 816 -1.57 -13.59 -4.14
CA TYR A 816 -0.12 -13.47 -4.33
C TYR A 816 0.63 -14.23 -3.24
N LYS A 817 1.26 -15.32 -3.60
CA LYS A 817 2.13 -16.07 -2.70
C LYS A 817 3.49 -15.38 -2.59
N ILE A 818 3.63 -14.53 -1.55
CA ILE A 818 4.86 -13.79 -1.30
C ILE A 818 5.76 -14.59 -0.37
N ASN A 819 6.99 -14.84 -0.80
CA ASN A 819 7.99 -15.55 -0.01
C ASN A 819 8.57 -14.67 1.07
N PHE A 820 8.62 -15.20 2.31
CA PHE A 820 9.22 -14.46 3.41
C PHE A 820 10.74 -14.39 3.28
N ILE A 821 11.26 -13.17 3.13
CA ILE A 821 12.69 -12.88 3.18
C ILE A 821 13.02 -12.28 4.54
N MET A 822 14.04 -12.84 5.20
CA MET A 822 14.47 -12.35 6.51
C MET A 822 15.15 -10.98 6.38
N PRO A 823 14.60 -9.90 6.96
CA PRO A 823 15.18 -8.56 6.86
C PRO A 823 16.37 -8.41 7.84
N VAL A 824 17.50 -9.07 7.55
CA VAL A 824 18.67 -9.12 8.46
C VAL A 824 19.16 -7.73 8.82
N GLY A 825 19.21 -6.81 7.86
CA GLY A 825 19.58 -5.42 8.10
C GLY A 825 18.66 -4.72 9.09
N ALA A 826 17.35 -4.90 8.95
CA ALA A 826 16.34 -4.33 9.86
C ALA A 826 16.38 -4.97 11.24
N VAL A 827 16.68 -6.26 11.34
CA VAL A 827 16.85 -6.98 12.60
C VAL A 827 18.01 -6.37 13.41
N ILE A 828 19.17 -6.20 12.79
CA ILE A 828 20.35 -5.59 13.43
C ILE A 828 20.06 -4.12 13.77
N ALA A 829 19.55 -3.36 12.82
CA ALA A 829 19.21 -1.95 13.01
C ALA A 829 18.16 -1.77 14.12
N GLY A 830 17.11 -2.56 14.14
CA GLY A 830 16.04 -2.52 15.14
C GLY A 830 16.57 -2.75 16.56
N LEU A 831 17.47 -3.72 16.73
CA LEU A 831 18.10 -3.97 18.03
C LEU A 831 18.99 -2.79 18.46
N LEU A 832 19.84 -2.28 17.55
CA LEU A 832 20.70 -1.13 17.82
C LEU A 832 19.87 0.12 18.14
N ILE A 833 18.81 0.38 17.39
CA ILE A 833 17.88 1.50 17.61
C ILE A 833 17.23 1.36 18.99
N ALA A 834 16.74 0.18 19.38
CA ALA A 834 16.16 -0.05 20.71
C ALA A 834 17.15 0.30 21.83
N LEU A 835 18.40 -0.12 21.68
CA LEU A 835 19.46 0.17 22.65
C LEU A 835 19.78 1.67 22.69
N VAL A 836 20.01 2.29 21.55
CA VAL A 836 20.34 3.72 21.45
C VAL A 836 19.20 4.58 21.99
N VAL A 837 17.98 4.32 21.56
CA VAL A 837 16.78 5.07 21.97
C VAL A 837 16.55 4.93 23.47
N SER A 838 16.66 3.72 24.02
CA SER A 838 16.50 3.51 25.45
C SER A 838 17.56 4.30 26.26
N GLN A 839 18.82 4.32 25.82
CA GLN A 839 19.90 5.06 26.48
C GLN A 839 19.69 6.57 26.38
N LEU A 840 19.41 7.10 25.19
CA LEU A 840 19.16 8.52 24.98
C LEU A 840 17.97 9.02 25.82
N ALA A 841 16.88 8.27 25.85
CA ALA A 841 15.68 8.55 26.63
C ALA A 841 15.97 8.58 28.15
N ALA A 842 16.93 7.79 28.61
CA ALA A 842 17.33 7.71 30.02
C ALA A 842 18.24 8.85 30.48
N ILE A 843 18.92 9.58 29.59
CA ILE A 843 19.87 10.63 29.95
C ILE A 843 19.25 11.70 30.84
N PHE A 844 18.07 12.19 30.47
CA PHE A 844 17.41 13.25 31.26
C PHE A 844 17.01 12.76 32.66
N PRO A 845 16.27 11.63 32.83
CA PRO A 845 15.96 11.08 34.16
C PRO A 845 17.21 10.76 34.99
N ALA A 846 18.23 10.18 34.35
CA ALA A 846 19.48 9.83 35.05
C ALA A 846 20.23 11.07 35.59
N ARG A 847 20.33 12.14 34.79
CA ARG A 847 20.90 13.42 35.23
C ARG A 847 20.08 14.04 36.37
N ARG A 848 18.76 13.97 36.32
CA ARG A 848 17.89 14.44 37.39
C ARG A 848 18.10 13.66 38.68
N ALA A 849 18.18 12.32 38.61
CA ALA A 849 18.49 11.45 39.75
C ALA A 849 19.83 11.78 40.39
N SER A 850 20.85 11.99 39.56
CA SER A 850 22.22 12.28 40.06
C SER A 850 22.36 13.64 40.74
N ARG A 851 21.46 14.60 40.45
CA ARG A 851 21.47 15.97 41.00
C ARG A 851 20.51 16.16 42.17
N THR A 852 19.73 15.15 42.58
CA THR A 852 18.84 15.23 43.75
C THR A 852 19.62 15.60 44.98
N GLN A 853 19.23 16.64 45.73
CA GLN A 853 19.88 17.06 46.98
C GLN A 853 19.58 16.06 48.09
N ILE A 854 20.60 15.66 48.86
CA ILE A 854 20.46 14.64 49.90
C ILE A 854 19.53 15.12 51.03
N LEU A 855 19.62 16.40 51.41
CA LEU A 855 18.77 17.02 52.44
C LEU A 855 17.32 17.04 52.02
N ASP A 856 17.03 17.48 50.79
CA ASP A 856 15.65 17.52 50.28
C ASP A 856 15.03 16.12 50.12
N ALA A 857 15.86 15.13 49.74
CA ALA A 857 15.43 13.75 49.56
C ALA A 857 15.10 13.03 50.88
N ILE A 858 15.75 13.40 52.01
CA ILE A 858 15.50 12.79 53.33
C ILE A 858 14.34 13.49 54.03
N HIS A 859 14.12 14.81 53.82
CA HIS A 859 13.02 15.60 54.41
C HIS A 859 11.72 15.56 53.58
N TYR A 860 11.66 14.81 52.49
CA TYR A 860 10.45 14.68 51.70
C TYR A 860 9.43 13.80 52.45
N GLU A 861 8.57 14.41 53.27
CA GLU A 861 7.37 13.77 53.83
C GLU A 861 6.18 13.73 52.89
#